data_2917d260d3ce85e54ae6304bd7c2eae2
#
_entry.id   2917d260d3ce85e54ae6304bd7c2eae2
#
_cell.length_a   1.000
_cell.length_b   1.000
_cell.length_c   1.000
_cell.angle_alpha   90.00
_cell.angle_beta   90.00
_cell.angle_gamma   90.00
#
_symmetry.space_group_name_H-M   'P 1'
#
loop_
_entity.id
_entity.type
_entity.pdbx_description
1 polymer ?
#
loop_
_entity_poly.entity_id
_entity_poly.type
_entity_poly.pdbx_seq_one_letter_code
_entity_poly.pdbx_strand_id
1 'polypeptide(L)'
;MNINLPRQQILNPPPRIYFPEIKDQEEAPAQKSRHKTSLPSDYDFLKSGTIYRGVSIGTNNGLSLQSGLNIELQGQLSDDISIIGSLTDQNIPIQPEGNTQTIDEIDKVFIQVRMPKEHITFGDYEFSNRTGNLSAYQRKLQGVLIESNRNGNHAQFSGAITKGQYTSNYFVGEEANQGPYQLTGKEGETAIIVLAGTEKVWLNSEPMKRGENNDYVIDYSTGEITFTPYRLITSDSRITVDFQYSNLIYQKNIWIARNTTALADGKLKLSAGLISESDDKDNPIELVLTDTDRNRLKQVGDNDQKAFQSTIREDSTGVYQLIDSILVFIGSGGTHSASFYNVGVKGKYKKVYGANIIYFEYVDTSNPLTPASEIEQSVYLPVKPLKLPTSQRLYHFSGQWKPSKYILLSSELAGSDLDGNTFSSIDDQNNRDLAFDIKSNIGIPITQSSNIGVRLNFRQVGERFEPIDRLQEVEYRRKWDLPSDSTQGERVMEGGIDVNLNEAVKWAVDVGSYNRGSIDANRYKISGVVHYKWIDRLEFYQERIKRSISLIGSSDWLRQKLLLRFNIKNIKPFTEFYSEERTGAADDLSNFQFLEQRYGIDLNGNHKFTGRIETYFRNDNDLIENKWTQASSSQNVAVSGQINDWKSFYSRFSYTYRRKKYPGESALPDQQVQLMDVMLKQHPKRLPFSWETTMKIQEERTVKKEYRYFYVGEGEGQYTYDSTFADYVPHPQGDYILRIIPSQIKEPVTSVQNGLRFQLNGRRLKGKIPWKLPTRLTTLTDIRLQQQIRDRDNPFSLLTFSGDNIDDRWAYFNRMFQQDVIYRPDHRRSDLRLRYMETSKISQLDVRGREKSFGQETSIRYKGYFFWNIRFVSNVAHKHTFRQSEFNSLRDRDIQSFRL
;
A
#
# COMPACT_ATOMS: atom_id res chain seq x y z
N MET A 1 -1.45 -28.98 -24.40
CA MET A 1 -0.86 -27.74 -24.92
C MET A 1 -1.74 -26.60 -24.48
N ASN A 2 -1.33 -25.88 -23.44
CA ASN A 2 -2.06 -24.71 -22.98
C ASN A 2 -1.86 -23.59 -23.99
N ILE A 3 -2.93 -23.18 -24.65
CA ILE A 3 -2.93 -21.94 -25.41
C ILE A 3 -2.90 -20.82 -24.36
N ASN A 4 -1.70 -20.31 -24.04
CA ASN A 4 -1.57 -19.02 -23.40
C ASN A 4 -2.05 -17.98 -24.42
N LEU A 5 -3.30 -17.59 -24.30
CA LEU A 5 -3.77 -16.38 -24.97
C LEU A 5 -2.86 -15.24 -24.51
N PRO A 6 -2.26 -14.49 -25.43
CA PRO A 6 -1.42 -13.37 -25.02
C PRO A 6 -2.29 -12.41 -24.21
N ARG A 7 -1.99 -12.29 -22.92
CA ARG A 7 -2.41 -11.11 -22.15
C ARG A 7 -1.96 -9.92 -22.99
N GLN A 8 -2.82 -8.93 -23.14
CA GLN A 8 -2.44 -7.66 -23.74
C GLN A 8 -1.10 -7.25 -23.14
N GLN A 9 -0.03 -7.35 -23.92
CA GLN A 9 1.25 -6.81 -23.55
C GLN A 9 1.10 -5.29 -23.68
N ILE A 10 0.59 -4.66 -22.62
CA ILE A 10 0.96 -3.30 -22.31
C ILE A 10 2.47 -3.26 -22.43
N LEU A 11 3.01 -2.31 -23.13
CA LEU A 11 4.44 -2.09 -23.28
C LEU A 11 5.14 -2.44 -21.98
N ASN A 12 5.85 -3.56 -22.02
CA ASN A 12 6.61 -3.93 -20.85
C ASN A 12 7.64 -2.81 -20.63
N PRO A 13 7.65 -2.17 -19.45
CA PRO A 13 8.79 -1.41 -19.03
C PRO A 13 10.05 -2.30 -19.17
N PRO A 14 11.24 -1.73 -19.23
CA PRO A 14 12.47 -2.50 -19.42
C PRO A 14 12.47 -3.73 -18.50
N PRO A 15 12.92 -4.89 -18.99
CA PRO A 15 12.84 -6.11 -18.21
C PRO A 15 13.46 -5.87 -16.85
N ARG A 16 12.67 -6.08 -15.80
CA ARG A 16 13.20 -6.09 -14.42
C ARG A 16 14.34 -7.07 -14.39
N ILE A 17 15.43 -6.70 -13.79
CA ILE A 17 16.32 -7.71 -13.24
C ILE A 17 15.48 -8.38 -12.15
N TYR A 18 14.92 -9.52 -12.49
CA TYR A 18 14.18 -10.32 -11.54
C TYR A 18 15.22 -10.89 -10.57
N PHE A 19 15.26 -10.32 -9.37
CA PHE A 19 15.99 -10.96 -8.30
C PHE A 19 15.16 -12.17 -7.87
N PRO A 20 15.62 -13.42 -8.10
CA PRO A 20 14.89 -14.56 -7.57
C PRO A 20 14.77 -14.35 -6.06
N GLU A 21 13.59 -14.54 -5.52
CA GLU A 21 13.41 -14.62 -4.06
C GLU A 21 14.51 -15.55 -3.55
N ILE A 22 15.29 -15.04 -2.60
CA ILE A 22 16.13 -15.94 -1.80
C ILE A 22 15.10 -16.78 -1.06
N LYS A 23 14.78 -17.97 -1.58
CA LYS A 23 14.03 -18.98 -0.82
C LYS A 23 14.77 -19.07 0.50
N ASP A 24 14.15 -18.64 1.56
CA ASP A 24 14.62 -18.92 2.90
C ASP A 24 14.97 -20.40 2.92
N GLN A 25 16.19 -20.68 3.36
CA GLN A 25 16.79 -21.99 3.29
C GLN A 25 15.75 -23.01 3.71
N GLU A 26 15.52 -24.01 2.86
CA GLU A 26 14.86 -25.24 3.23
C GLU A 26 15.24 -25.56 4.66
N GLU A 27 14.27 -25.60 5.54
CA GLU A 27 14.41 -26.17 6.86
C GLU A 27 15.10 -27.51 6.65
N ALA A 28 16.22 -27.67 7.32
CA ALA A 28 16.97 -28.92 7.25
C ALA A 28 15.97 -30.06 7.48
N PRO A 29 15.97 -31.10 6.67
CA PRO A 29 14.99 -32.18 6.73
C PRO A 29 14.91 -32.64 8.17
N ALA A 30 13.74 -32.53 8.78
CA ALA A 30 13.47 -33.03 10.10
C ALA A 30 13.94 -34.49 10.14
N GLN A 31 14.97 -34.78 10.95
CA GLN A 31 15.42 -36.14 11.16
C GLN A 31 14.19 -36.92 11.62
N LYS A 32 13.73 -37.83 10.78
CA LYS A 32 12.72 -38.83 11.09
C LYS A 32 13.19 -39.60 12.33
N SER A 33 12.70 -39.18 13.48
CA SER A 33 12.74 -39.97 14.69
C SER A 33 11.90 -41.21 14.43
N ARG A 34 12.56 -42.33 14.14
CA ARG A 34 11.96 -43.66 14.13
C ARG A 34 11.62 -44.03 15.59
N HIS A 35 10.43 -43.71 16.03
CA HIS A 35 9.73 -44.47 17.05
C HIS A 35 8.45 -45.00 16.40
N LYS A 36 8.52 -46.22 15.91
CA LYS A 36 7.35 -47.05 15.68
C LYS A 36 6.82 -47.46 17.06
N THR A 37 5.76 -46.79 17.50
CA THR A 37 4.77 -47.36 18.38
C THR A 37 3.47 -47.38 17.60
N SER A 38 3.12 -48.58 17.18
CA SER A 38 1.82 -48.88 16.62
C SER A 38 0.77 -48.73 17.70
N LEU A 39 0.02 -47.66 17.67
CA LEU A 39 -1.26 -47.50 18.32
C LEU A 39 -2.34 -47.60 17.22
N PRO A 40 -3.54 -48.07 17.55
CA PRO A 40 -4.59 -48.37 16.58
C PRO A 40 -5.11 -47.07 15.95
N SER A 41 -5.55 -47.15 14.72
CA SER A 41 -6.17 -46.13 13.90
C SER A 41 -7.23 -45.31 14.63
N ASP A 42 -6.82 -44.18 15.20
CA ASP A 42 -7.70 -43.05 15.49
C ASP A 42 -7.11 -41.82 14.79
N TYR A 43 -7.96 -41.17 14.06
CA TYR A 43 -7.75 -40.04 13.18
C TYR A 43 -6.62 -39.11 13.64
N ASP A 44 -5.60 -38.91 12.81
CA ASP A 44 -4.41 -38.10 13.13
C ASP A 44 -4.82 -36.62 13.24
N PHE A 45 -5.07 -36.16 14.46
CA PHE A 45 -5.41 -34.79 14.76
C PHE A 45 -4.20 -34.06 15.35
N LEU A 46 -3.52 -33.25 14.53
CA LEU A 46 -2.41 -32.40 14.95
C LEU A 46 -2.95 -31.16 15.64
N LYS A 47 -2.60 -30.98 16.91
CA LYS A 47 -2.89 -29.80 17.71
C LYS A 47 -1.58 -29.15 18.06
N SER A 48 -1.38 -27.93 17.64
CA SER A 48 -0.28 -27.09 18.07
C SER A 48 -0.86 -25.82 18.65
N GLY A 49 -0.35 -25.35 19.77
CA GLY A 49 -0.85 -24.11 20.33
C GLY A 49 -0.05 -23.62 21.52
N THR A 50 -0.14 -22.33 21.75
CA THR A 50 0.48 -21.64 22.86
C THR A 50 -0.59 -20.86 23.60
N ILE A 51 -0.74 -21.14 24.88
CA ILE A 51 -1.53 -20.32 25.82
C ILE A 51 -0.54 -19.65 26.73
N TYR A 52 -0.57 -18.33 26.83
CA TYR A 52 0.18 -17.63 27.85
C TYR A 52 -0.76 -16.78 28.71
N ARG A 53 -0.48 -16.75 30.03
CA ARG A 53 -1.09 -15.80 30.95
C ARG A 53 0.03 -15.13 31.73
N GLY A 54 0.09 -13.82 31.65
CA GLY A 54 1.06 -12.99 32.33
C GLY A 54 0.36 -12.04 33.30
N VAL A 55 1.00 -11.81 34.44
CA VAL A 55 0.61 -10.74 35.35
C VAL A 55 1.72 -9.72 35.33
N SER A 56 1.41 -8.49 35.00
CA SER A 56 2.36 -7.38 35.12
C SER A 56 1.91 -6.47 36.25
N ILE A 57 2.85 -6.16 37.14
CA ILE A 57 2.66 -5.24 38.26
C ILE A 57 3.62 -4.08 38.06
N GLY A 58 3.09 -2.89 37.94
CA GLY A 58 3.89 -1.67 37.77
C GLY A 58 3.42 -0.54 38.66
N THR A 59 4.33 0.30 39.04
CA THR A 59 4.03 1.46 39.90
C THR A 59 3.10 2.48 39.29
N ASN A 60 3.01 2.50 37.96
CA ASN A 60 2.13 3.43 37.20
C ASN A 60 0.90 2.77 36.54
N ASN A 61 0.87 1.42 36.40
CA ASN A 61 -0.22 0.75 35.69
C ASN A 61 -1.00 -0.25 36.55
N GLY A 62 -0.73 -0.30 37.87
CA GLY A 62 -1.39 -1.26 38.76
C GLY A 62 -1.13 -2.72 38.36
N LEU A 63 -2.10 -3.58 38.64
CA LEU A 63 -2.08 -5.00 38.28
C LEU A 63 -2.76 -5.17 36.93
N SER A 64 -2.04 -5.60 35.91
CA SER A 64 -2.63 -5.96 34.62
C SER A 64 -2.41 -7.43 34.28
N LEU A 65 -3.47 -8.07 33.78
CA LEU A 65 -3.46 -9.46 33.32
C LEU A 65 -3.28 -9.44 31.79
N GLN A 66 -2.26 -10.12 31.30
CA GLN A 66 -2.05 -10.35 29.88
C GLN A 66 -2.37 -11.81 29.57
N SER A 67 -3.24 -12.06 28.61
CA SER A 67 -3.52 -13.40 28.13
C SER A 67 -3.37 -13.42 26.60
N GLY A 68 -2.99 -14.56 26.07
CA GLY A 68 -2.98 -14.80 24.62
C GLY A 68 -3.09 -16.29 24.35
N LEU A 69 -3.88 -16.59 23.34
CA LEU A 69 -4.14 -17.92 22.82
C LEU A 69 -3.77 -17.96 21.36
N ASN A 70 -2.96 -18.90 20.94
CA ASN A 70 -2.73 -19.23 19.55
C ASN A 70 -2.85 -20.74 19.38
N ILE A 71 -3.81 -21.18 18.57
CA ILE A 71 -4.09 -22.61 18.31
C ILE A 71 -4.10 -22.84 16.81
N GLU A 72 -3.29 -23.77 16.37
CA GLU A 72 -3.34 -24.33 15.02
C GLU A 72 -3.97 -25.73 15.09
N LEU A 73 -4.96 -25.95 14.25
CA LEU A 73 -5.71 -27.19 14.16
C LEU A 73 -5.53 -27.76 12.75
N GLN A 74 -5.09 -29.00 12.67
CA GLN A 74 -5.07 -29.74 11.38
C GLN A 74 -5.32 -31.21 11.67
N GLY A 75 -6.30 -31.79 11.02
CA GLY A 75 -6.58 -33.21 11.21
C GLY A 75 -7.74 -33.73 10.38
N GLN A 76 -7.88 -35.04 10.34
CA GLN A 76 -9.02 -35.76 9.79
C GLN A 76 -10.02 -36.09 10.89
N LEU A 77 -11.28 -35.71 10.68
CA LEU A 77 -12.40 -36.07 11.57
C LEU A 77 -13.07 -37.39 11.15
N SER A 78 -13.03 -37.69 9.86
CA SER A 78 -13.46 -38.97 9.27
C SER A 78 -12.70 -39.19 7.95
N ASP A 79 -12.93 -40.33 7.29
CA ASP A 79 -12.29 -40.65 6.01
C ASP A 79 -12.48 -39.55 4.94
N ASP A 80 -13.61 -38.85 5.02
CA ASP A 80 -14.01 -37.82 4.04
C ASP A 80 -14.00 -36.39 4.59
N ILE A 81 -13.72 -36.17 5.87
CA ILE A 81 -13.80 -34.84 6.50
C ILE A 81 -12.48 -34.46 7.17
N SER A 82 -11.91 -33.36 6.73
CA SER A 82 -10.72 -32.76 7.36
C SER A 82 -11.00 -31.36 7.87
N ILE A 83 -10.30 -30.96 8.93
CA ILE A 83 -10.35 -29.60 9.50
C ILE A 83 -8.96 -28.99 9.44
N ILE A 84 -8.92 -27.71 9.07
CA ILE A 84 -7.76 -26.83 9.16
C ILE A 84 -8.23 -25.55 9.84
N GLY A 85 -7.48 -25.05 10.81
CA GLY A 85 -7.83 -23.78 11.46
C GLY A 85 -6.66 -23.13 12.16
N SER A 86 -6.74 -21.82 12.27
CA SER A 86 -5.88 -20.98 13.08
C SER A 86 -6.77 -20.08 13.93
N LEU A 87 -6.60 -20.15 15.25
CA LEU A 87 -7.35 -19.36 16.21
C LEU A 87 -6.36 -18.59 17.07
N THR A 88 -6.46 -17.29 17.09
CA THR A 88 -5.68 -16.44 17.98
C THR A 88 -6.58 -15.50 18.77
N ASP A 89 -6.31 -15.38 20.09
CA ASP A 89 -6.97 -14.45 21.00
C ASP A 89 -6.10 -13.21 21.23
N GLN A 90 -4.98 -13.10 20.54
CA GLN A 90 -4.22 -11.87 20.60
C GLN A 90 -5.03 -10.76 19.93
N ASN A 91 -5.45 -9.79 20.74
CA ASN A 91 -5.80 -8.48 20.21
C ASN A 91 -4.52 -7.89 19.62
N ILE A 92 -4.23 -8.27 18.40
CA ILE A 92 -3.23 -7.57 17.61
C ILE A 92 -3.86 -6.20 17.41
N PRO A 93 -3.24 -5.12 17.93
CA PRO A 93 -3.74 -3.79 17.65
C PRO A 93 -3.94 -3.71 16.14
N ILE A 94 -5.05 -3.16 15.69
CA ILE A 94 -5.35 -2.92 14.26
C ILE A 94 -4.23 -2.08 13.62
N GLN A 95 -3.36 -1.54 14.43
CA GLN A 95 -2.14 -0.82 14.09
C GLN A 95 -0.92 -1.66 14.45
N PRO A 96 -0.25 -2.30 13.48
CA PRO A 96 1.11 -2.72 13.73
C PRO A 96 1.94 -1.46 13.97
N GLU A 97 2.40 -1.27 15.19
CA GLU A 97 3.44 -0.27 15.47
C GLU A 97 4.70 -0.71 14.72
N GLY A 98 5.01 -0.04 13.62
CA GLY A 98 6.25 -0.24 12.87
C GLY A 98 6.05 -0.59 11.41
N ASN A 99 7.11 -0.37 10.66
CA ASN A 99 7.23 -0.68 9.24
C ASN A 99 6.87 -2.14 8.93
N THR A 100 6.23 -2.33 7.80
CA THR A 100 5.75 -3.60 7.22
C THR A 100 6.82 -4.65 6.91
N GLN A 101 7.88 -4.72 7.71
CA GLN A 101 8.97 -5.66 7.50
C GLN A 101 8.56 -7.13 7.67
N THR A 102 7.53 -7.40 8.44
CA THR A 102 7.11 -8.76 8.80
C THR A 102 5.62 -8.84 9.11
N ILE A 103 4.75 -8.47 8.18
CA ILE A 103 3.38 -8.97 8.24
C ILE A 103 3.35 -10.23 7.39
N ASP A 104 3.67 -11.34 8.00
CA ASP A 104 3.33 -12.63 7.47
C ASP A 104 1.81 -12.80 7.53
N GLU A 105 1.23 -13.58 6.62
CA GLU A 105 -0.20 -13.88 6.51
C GLU A 105 -0.81 -14.59 7.75
N ILE A 106 -0.13 -14.55 8.89
CA ILE A 106 -0.42 -15.30 10.12
C ILE A 106 -1.64 -14.77 10.88
N ASP A 107 -2.20 -13.63 10.48
CA ASP A 107 -3.27 -12.96 11.24
C ASP A 107 -4.69 -13.38 10.81
N LYS A 108 -4.85 -14.53 10.19
CA LYS A 108 -6.17 -15.05 9.83
C LYS A 108 -6.72 -15.94 10.93
N VAL A 109 -7.84 -15.54 11.51
CA VAL A 109 -8.60 -16.35 12.46
C VAL A 109 -9.69 -17.08 11.70
N PHE A 110 -9.48 -18.36 11.41
CA PHE A 110 -10.46 -19.14 10.65
C PHE A 110 -10.48 -20.62 11.06
N ILE A 111 -11.59 -21.25 10.75
CA ILE A 111 -11.76 -22.69 10.75
C ILE A 111 -12.34 -23.11 9.40
N GLN A 112 -11.68 -24.02 8.71
CA GLN A 112 -12.15 -24.57 7.45
C GLN A 112 -12.40 -26.06 7.59
N VAL A 113 -13.62 -26.46 7.28
CA VAL A 113 -14.05 -27.86 7.16
C VAL A 113 -14.00 -28.23 5.67
N ARG A 114 -13.22 -29.24 5.33
CA ARG A 114 -13.08 -29.73 3.95
C ARG A 114 -13.68 -31.11 3.83
N MET A 115 -14.58 -31.24 2.89
CA MET A 115 -15.18 -32.47 2.42
C MET A 115 -14.77 -32.70 0.95
N PRO A 116 -14.92 -33.88 0.36
CA PRO A 116 -14.44 -34.18 -1.01
C PRO A 116 -14.93 -33.21 -2.09
N LYS A 117 -16.12 -32.64 -1.90
CA LYS A 117 -16.77 -31.75 -2.88
C LYS A 117 -17.19 -30.40 -2.29
N GLU A 118 -17.20 -30.27 -0.99
CA GLU A 118 -17.62 -29.07 -0.26
C GLU A 118 -16.52 -28.56 0.66
N HIS A 119 -16.41 -27.23 0.74
CA HIS A 119 -15.56 -26.53 1.71
C HIS A 119 -16.40 -25.50 2.45
N ILE A 120 -16.30 -25.46 3.77
CA ILE A 120 -16.95 -24.45 4.59
C ILE A 120 -15.88 -23.76 5.41
N THR A 121 -15.77 -22.46 5.26
CA THR A 121 -14.83 -21.63 6.00
C THR A 121 -15.59 -20.70 6.92
N PHE A 122 -15.25 -20.69 8.20
CA PHE A 122 -15.73 -19.76 9.24
C PHE A 122 -14.61 -18.85 9.67
N GLY A 123 -14.88 -17.57 9.86
CA GLY A 123 -13.89 -16.56 10.28
C GLY A 123 -13.34 -15.75 9.10
N ASP A 124 -12.04 -15.51 9.09
CA ASP A 124 -11.41 -14.65 8.09
C ASP A 124 -11.09 -15.42 6.80
N TYR A 125 -11.52 -14.90 5.67
CA TYR A 125 -11.19 -15.43 4.35
C TYR A 125 -11.11 -14.31 3.31
N GLU A 126 -10.48 -14.63 2.20
CA GLU A 126 -10.43 -13.76 1.04
C GLU A 126 -11.38 -14.30 -0.04
N PHE A 127 -12.35 -13.49 -0.44
CA PHE A 127 -13.20 -13.78 -1.59
C PHE A 127 -12.69 -13.03 -2.82
N SER A 128 -12.52 -13.72 -3.94
CA SER A 128 -12.09 -13.14 -5.20
C SER A 128 -12.90 -13.66 -6.38
N ASN A 129 -13.55 -12.75 -7.11
CA ASN A 129 -14.16 -13.00 -8.40
C ASN A 129 -13.35 -12.28 -9.49
N ARG A 130 -12.70 -13.03 -10.37
CA ARG A 130 -11.91 -12.52 -11.50
C ARG A 130 -12.39 -13.08 -12.85
N THR A 131 -13.57 -13.64 -12.93
CA THR A 131 -14.07 -14.29 -14.13
C THR A 131 -14.58 -13.34 -15.20
N GLY A 132 -14.94 -12.13 -14.79
CA GLY A 132 -15.36 -11.05 -15.68
C GLY A 132 -14.63 -9.74 -15.38
N ASN A 133 -14.83 -8.75 -16.25
CA ASN A 133 -14.33 -7.40 -16.05
C ASN A 133 -15.35 -6.53 -15.32
N LEU A 134 -16.66 -6.74 -15.59
CA LEU A 134 -17.75 -5.93 -15.04
C LEU A 134 -18.08 -6.30 -13.59
N SER A 135 -17.80 -7.55 -13.20
CA SER A 135 -18.09 -8.12 -11.88
C SER A 135 -16.82 -8.48 -11.09
N ALA A 136 -15.71 -7.83 -11.41
CA ALA A 136 -14.48 -8.02 -10.65
C ALA A 136 -14.68 -7.59 -9.20
N TYR A 137 -14.31 -8.47 -8.25
CA TYR A 137 -14.50 -8.23 -6.82
C TYR A 137 -13.43 -8.96 -6.01
N GLN A 138 -12.82 -8.28 -5.07
CA GLN A 138 -11.86 -8.87 -4.16
C GLN A 138 -11.94 -8.21 -2.79
N ARG A 139 -12.26 -8.99 -1.75
CA ARG A 139 -12.36 -8.51 -0.36
C ARG A 139 -11.78 -9.49 0.63
N LYS A 140 -11.20 -8.94 1.70
CA LYS A 140 -10.99 -9.66 2.96
C LYS A 140 -12.26 -9.57 3.78
N LEU A 141 -12.84 -10.71 4.10
CA LEU A 141 -14.14 -10.86 4.72
C LEU A 141 -14.02 -11.65 6.01
N GLN A 142 -14.94 -11.39 6.94
CA GLN A 142 -15.12 -12.17 8.15
C GLN A 142 -16.56 -12.67 8.23
N GLY A 143 -16.72 -13.99 8.20
CA GLY A 143 -18.05 -14.59 8.17
C GLY A 143 -18.03 -16.05 7.81
N VAL A 144 -18.92 -16.47 6.93
CA VAL A 144 -19.04 -17.85 6.46
C VAL A 144 -18.94 -17.90 4.95
N LEU A 145 -18.07 -18.76 4.43
CA LEU A 145 -17.98 -19.09 3.01
C LEU A 145 -18.26 -20.58 2.81
N ILE A 146 -19.21 -20.89 1.96
CA ILE A 146 -19.58 -22.24 1.54
C ILE A 146 -19.26 -22.39 0.07
N GLU A 147 -18.47 -23.40 -0.27
CA GLU A 147 -18.10 -23.73 -1.64
C GLU A 147 -18.47 -25.17 -1.94
N SER A 148 -19.07 -25.43 -3.09
CA SER A 148 -19.41 -26.76 -3.56
C SER A 148 -18.98 -27.00 -4.99
N ASN A 149 -18.32 -28.13 -5.24
CA ASN A 149 -17.85 -28.57 -6.56
C ASN A 149 -18.51 -29.92 -6.91
N ARG A 150 -19.61 -29.88 -7.63
CA ARG A 150 -20.33 -31.11 -8.02
C ARG A 150 -20.65 -31.13 -9.52
N ASN A 151 -20.27 -32.22 -10.21
CA ASN A 151 -20.69 -32.51 -11.59
C ASN A 151 -20.50 -31.32 -12.56
N GLY A 152 -19.36 -30.63 -12.48
CA GLY A 152 -19.07 -29.46 -13.32
C GLY A 152 -19.72 -28.13 -12.86
N ASN A 153 -20.45 -28.17 -11.74
CA ASN A 153 -20.97 -26.98 -11.09
C ASN A 153 -20.05 -26.56 -9.93
N HIS A 154 -19.71 -25.29 -9.90
CA HIS A 154 -19.00 -24.65 -8.79
C HIS A 154 -19.89 -23.57 -8.20
N ALA A 155 -20.45 -23.84 -7.03
CA ALA A 155 -21.32 -22.91 -6.31
C ALA A 155 -20.58 -22.34 -5.10
N GLN A 156 -20.75 -21.04 -4.88
CA GLN A 156 -20.19 -20.30 -3.73
C GLN A 156 -21.30 -19.46 -3.10
N PHE A 157 -21.36 -19.50 -1.78
CA PHE A 157 -22.24 -18.65 -0.99
C PHE A 157 -21.44 -18.07 0.17
N SER A 158 -21.58 -16.78 0.41
CA SER A 158 -20.87 -16.07 1.47
C SER A 158 -21.81 -15.10 2.17
N GLY A 159 -21.84 -15.15 3.50
CA GLY A 159 -22.44 -14.16 4.37
C GLY A 159 -21.37 -13.64 5.31
N ALA A 160 -21.08 -12.35 5.24
CA ALA A 160 -19.92 -11.78 5.93
C ALA A 160 -20.10 -10.31 6.29
N ILE A 161 -19.18 -9.84 7.11
CA ILE A 161 -18.93 -8.41 7.33
C ILE A 161 -17.57 -8.05 6.75
N THR A 162 -17.40 -6.80 6.35
CA THR A 162 -16.09 -6.24 6.01
C THR A 162 -15.70 -5.13 6.97
N LYS A 163 -14.41 -5.04 7.24
CA LYS A 163 -13.81 -3.98 8.05
C LYS A 163 -13.33 -2.81 7.21
N GLY A 164 -13.48 -2.85 5.87
CA GLY A 164 -12.93 -1.84 4.98
C GLY A 164 -13.79 -1.50 3.79
N GLN A 165 -13.64 -0.27 3.33
CA GLN A 165 -14.18 0.26 2.09
C GLN A 165 -13.08 0.27 1.02
N TYR A 166 -13.41 -0.14 -0.21
CA TYR A 166 -12.50 -0.09 -1.35
C TYR A 166 -12.41 1.31 -1.93
N THR A 167 -11.20 1.70 -2.34
CA THR A 167 -10.95 2.91 -3.14
C THR A 167 -9.74 2.72 -4.03
N SER A 168 -9.59 3.59 -5.03
CA SER A 168 -8.44 3.66 -5.93
C SER A 168 -7.95 5.09 -6.00
N ASN A 169 -6.67 5.32 -5.69
CA ASN A 169 -6.02 6.60 -5.85
C ASN A 169 -5.16 6.63 -7.11
N TYR A 170 -5.21 7.74 -7.82
CA TYR A 170 -4.33 8.04 -8.94
C TYR A 170 -3.65 9.38 -8.69
N PHE A 171 -2.32 9.41 -8.74
CA PHE A 171 -1.54 10.63 -8.61
C PHE A 171 -0.22 10.54 -9.38
N VAL A 172 0.38 11.69 -9.62
CA VAL A 172 1.69 11.80 -10.28
C VAL A 172 2.76 11.93 -9.21
N GLY A 173 3.91 11.32 -9.44
CA GLY A 173 5.07 11.45 -8.56
C GLY A 173 5.61 12.88 -8.55
N GLU A 174 6.35 13.20 -7.51
CA GLU A 174 7.09 14.44 -7.40
C GLU A 174 8.58 14.19 -7.71
N GLU A 175 9.21 15.11 -8.44
CA GLU A 175 10.65 15.00 -8.73
C GLU A 175 11.47 15.03 -7.43
N ALA A 176 12.45 14.14 -7.32
CA ALA A 176 13.29 14.01 -6.13
C ALA A 176 12.53 13.67 -4.84
N ASN A 177 11.43 12.93 -4.95
CA ASN A 177 10.64 12.51 -3.80
C ASN A 177 10.26 11.03 -3.92
N GLN A 178 10.85 10.18 -3.07
CA GLN A 178 10.48 8.77 -2.98
C GLN A 178 9.24 8.53 -2.09
N GLY A 179 8.76 9.56 -1.40
CA GLY A 179 7.64 9.53 -0.46
C GLY A 179 7.94 10.28 0.84
N PRO A 180 7.05 10.17 1.82
CA PRO A 180 5.78 9.44 1.76
C PRO A 180 4.71 10.12 0.89
N TYR A 181 3.96 9.31 0.15
CA TYR A 181 2.78 9.71 -0.59
C TYR A 181 1.54 9.34 0.20
N GLN A 182 0.72 10.33 0.54
CA GLN A 182 -0.50 10.15 1.32
C GLN A 182 -1.61 9.56 0.47
N LEU A 183 -2.17 8.44 0.90
CA LEU A 183 -3.40 7.88 0.35
C LEU A 183 -4.62 8.58 0.95
N THR A 184 -5.66 8.69 0.14
CA THR A 184 -6.91 9.33 0.51
C THR A 184 -8.08 8.36 0.38
N GLY A 185 -9.03 8.48 1.27
CA GLY A 185 -10.29 7.76 1.18
C GLY A 185 -11.15 8.22 -0.01
N LYS A 186 -12.30 7.59 -0.21
CA LYS A 186 -13.21 7.83 -1.35
C LYS A 186 -13.70 9.29 -1.41
N GLU A 187 -13.82 9.95 -0.28
CA GLU A 187 -14.28 11.34 -0.16
C GLU A 187 -13.14 12.33 0.12
N GLY A 188 -11.89 11.90 -0.11
CA GLY A 188 -10.70 12.73 0.08
C GLY A 188 -10.19 12.76 1.53
N GLU A 189 -10.66 11.86 2.40
CA GLU A 189 -10.16 11.76 3.78
C GLU A 189 -8.67 11.39 3.79
N THR A 190 -7.87 12.11 4.53
CA THR A 190 -6.41 11.86 4.67
C THR A 190 -6.04 11.06 5.91
N ALA A 191 -6.90 11.08 6.95
CA ALA A 191 -6.70 10.33 8.18
C ALA A 191 -7.38 8.95 8.08
N ILE A 192 -6.82 8.06 7.28
CA ILE A 192 -7.36 6.73 7.01
C ILE A 192 -6.42 5.65 7.53
N ILE A 193 -6.98 4.50 7.91
CA ILE A 193 -6.23 3.29 8.25
C ILE A 193 -6.41 2.31 7.10
N VAL A 194 -5.33 1.98 6.42
CA VAL A 194 -5.35 1.02 5.32
C VAL A 194 -5.35 -0.40 5.85
N LEU A 195 -6.20 -1.28 5.34
CA LEU A 195 -6.21 -2.69 5.72
C LEU A 195 -4.99 -3.41 5.15
N ALA A 196 -4.20 -3.98 6.04
CA ALA A 196 -2.92 -4.60 5.69
C ALA A 196 -3.05 -5.66 4.59
N GLY A 197 -2.21 -5.56 3.55
CA GLY A 197 -2.14 -6.51 2.43
C GLY A 197 -3.31 -6.46 1.46
N THR A 198 -4.15 -5.41 1.51
CA THR A 198 -5.20 -5.19 0.50
C THR A 198 -4.73 -4.29 -0.63
N GLU A 199 -3.63 -3.59 -0.42
CA GLU A 199 -3.09 -2.65 -1.39
C GLU A 199 -2.49 -3.36 -2.60
N LYS A 200 -2.69 -2.71 -3.76
CA LYS A 200 -2.05 -3.03 -5.04
C LYS A 200 -1.53 -1.74 -5.62
N VAL A 201 -0.24 -1.69 -5.85
CA VAL A 201 0.45 -0.49 -6.32
C VAL A 201 0.97 -0.72 -7.73
N TRP A 202 0.74 0.24 -8.61
CA TRP A 202 1.30 0.28 -9.95
C TRP A 202 2.08 1.58 -10.15
N LEU A 203 3.21 1.45 -10.82
CA LEU A 203 4.01 2.58 -11.29
C LEU A 203 4.12 2.48 -12.80
N ASN A 204 3.62 3.48 -13.54
CA ASN A 204 3.57 3.48 -15.00
C ASN A 204 2.97 2.18 -15.57
N SER A 205 1.85 1.69 -15.01
CA SER A 205 1.18 0.43 -15.33
C SER A 205 1.93 -0.85 -14.91
N GLU A 206 3.13 -0.76 -14.38
CA GLU A 206 3.88 -1.91 -13.88
C GLU A 206 3.46 -2.22 -12.44
N PRO A 207 3.02 -3.45 -12.12
CA PRO A 207 2.67 -3.81 -10.75
C PRO A 207 3.92 -3.83 -9.86
N MET A 208 3.83 -3.19 -8.70
CA MET A 208 4.89 -3.07 -7.71
C MET A 208 4.77 -4.14 -6.64
N LYS A 209 5.90 -4.57 -6.08
CA LYS A 209 5.98 -5.50 -4.95
C LYS A 209 6.25 -4.75 -3.66
N ARG A 210 5.46 -5.08 -2.62
CA ARG A 210 5.69 -4.57 -1.26
C ARG A 210 6.94 -5.18 -0.63
N GLY A 211 7.61 -4.40 0.21
CA GLY A 211 8.70 -4.81 1.09
C GLY A 211 9.91 -3.88 0.98
N GLU A 212 10.68 -3.75 2.04
CA GLU A 212 11.89 -2.93 2.07
C GLU A 212 12.95 -3.34 1.06
N ASN A 213 12.96 -4.62 0.71
CA ASN A 213 13.86 -5.19 -0.29
C ASN A 213 13.24 -5.27 -1.69
N ASN A 214 12.04 -4.73 -1.87
CA ASN A 214 11.30 -4.71 -3.13
C ASN A 214 11.05 -3.25 -3.57
N ASP A 215 9.86 -2.92 -4.07
CA ASP A 215 9.63 -1.66 -4.77
C ASP A 215 9.09 -0.56 -3.84
N TYR A 216 8.32 -0.90 -2.81
CA TYR A 216 7.72 0.09 -1.89
C TYR A 216 7.46 -0.50 -0.50
N VAL A 217 7.30 0.40 0.46
CA VAL A 217 6.77 0.12 1.81
C VAL A 217 5.53 0.98 2.05
N ILE A 218 4.65 0.51 2.93
CA ILE A 218 3.44 1.24 3.31
C ILE A 218 3.33 1.30 4.83
N ASP A 219 2.99 2.47 5.35
CA ASP A 219 2.50 2.63 6.72
C ASP A 219 0.96 2.54 6.69
N TYR A 220 0.43 1.44 7.19
CA TYR A 220 -1.02 1.20 7.18
C TYR A 220 -1.78 2.10 8.14
N SER A 221 -1.13 2.58 9.20
CA SER A 221 -1.76 3.42 10.21
C SER A 221 -1.95 4.86 9.76
N THR A 222 -1.08 5.33 8.88
CA THR A 222 -1.15 6.68 8.31
C THR A 222 -1.63 6.69 6.86
N GLY A 223 -1.65 5.53 6.19
CA GLY A 223 -1.98 5.44 4.77
C GLY A 223 -0.91 6.05 3.87
N GLU A 224 0.37 5.94 4.24
CA GLU A 224 1.49 6.53 3.52
C GLU A 224 2.32 5.47 2.78
N ILE A 225 2.61 5.73 1.51
CA ILE A 225 3.46 4.87 0.67
C ILE A 225 4.79 5.55 0.41
N THR A 226 5.88 4.81 0.63
CA THR A 226 7.25 5.24 0.30
C THR A 226 7.89 4.24 -0.65
N PHE A 227 8.39 4.71 -1.78
CA PHE A 227 9.10 3.87 -2.75
C PHE A 227 10.55 3.67 -2.32
N THR A 228 11.06 2.47 -2.53
CA THR A 228 12.43 2.12 -2.19
C THR A 228 13.41 2.64 -3.26
N PRO A 229 14.72 2.68 -2.97
CA PRO A 229 15.74 3.09 -3.96
C PRO A 229 15.78 2.25 -5.25
N TYR A 230 15.08 1.11 -5.30
CA TYR A 230 14.96 0.31 -6.53
C TYR A 230 14.08 0.95 -7.60
N ARG A 231 13.24 1.92 -7.21
CA ARG A 231 12.30 2.60 -8.10
C ARG A 231 12.47 4.10 -7.99
N LEU A 232 13.06 4.68 -9.02
CA LEU A 232 13.14 6.14 -9.12
C LEU A 232 11.76 6.71 -9.40
N ILE A 233 11.29 7.59 -8.53
CA ILE A 233 10.07 8.37 -8.72
C ILE A 233 10.46 9.75 -9.25
N THR A 234 9.77 10.16 -10.30
CA THR A 234 9.97 11.44 -10.99
C THR A 234 8.63 12.14 -11.18
N SER A 235 8.66 13.38 -11.61
CA SER A 235 7.47 14.15 -11.97
C SER A 235 6.65 13.54 -13.12
N ASP A 236 7.21 12.57 -13.85
CA ASP A 236 6.54 11.83 -14.92
C ASP A 236 5.97 10.48 -14.47
N SER A 237 6.26 10.09 -13.22
CA SER A 237 5.83 8.82 -12.65
C SER A 237 4.34 8.84 -12.34
N ARG A 238 3.58 7.93 -12.92
CA ARG A 238 2.15 7.78 -12.67
C ARG A 238 1.93 6.63 -11.71
N ILE A 239 1.32 6.94 -10.59
CA ILE A 239 1.12 6.02 -9.49
C ILE A 239 -0.38 5.74 -9.37
N THR A 240 -0.74 4.46 -9.35
CA THR A 240 -2.11 4.00 -9.08
C THR A 240 -2.07 3.07 -7.89
N VAL A 241 -2.96 3.27 -6.94
CA VAL A 241 -3.05 2.43 -5.73
C VAL A 241 -4.51 2.05 -5.49
N ASP A 242 -4.80 0.76 -5.59
CA ASP A 242 -6.07 0.17 -5.14
C ASP A 242 -5.89 -0.35 -3.72
N PHE A 243 -6.81 -0.07 -2.82
CA PHE A 243 -6.70 -0.54 -1.43
C PHE A 243 -8.06 -0.54 -0.72
N GLN A 244 -8.11 -1.19 0.44
CA GLN A 244 -9.23 -1.09 1.36
C GLN A 244 -8.78 -0.32 2.60
N TYR A 245 -9.63 0.56 3.11
CA TYR A 245 -9.35 1.35 4.30
C TYR A 245 -10.52 1.30 5.28
N SER A 246 -10.19 1.42 6.56
CA SER A 246 -11.18 1.50 7.62
C SER A 246 -11.66 2.95 7.73
N ASN A 247 -12.94 3.16 7.45
CA ASN A 247 -13.68 4.38 7.76
C ASN A 247 -15.08 3.96 8.21
N LEU A 248 -15.13 3.20 9.32
CA LEU A 248 -16.34 2.51 9.73
C LEU A 248 -17.21 3.42 10.56
N ILE A 249 -18.03 4.21 9.89
CA ILE A 249 -19.17 4.87 10.55
C ILE A 249 -20.33 3.87 10.69
N TYR A 250 -20.53 3.00 9.69
CA TYR A 250 -21.48 1.89 9.72
C TYR A 250 -20.78 0.55 9.50
N GLN A 251 -21.28 -0.51 10.14
CA GLN A 251 -20.86 -1.86 9.82
C GLN A 251 -21.39 -2.23 8.44
N LYS A 252 -20.53 -2.80 7.58
CA LYS A 252 -20.92 -3.20 6.24
C LYS A 252 -21.17 -4.70 6.16
N ASN A 253 -22.39 -5.08 5.82
CA ASN A 253 -22.82 -6.46 5.62
C ASN A 253 -22.65 -6.84 4.15
N ILE A 254 -22.18 -8.06 3.90
CA ILE A 254 -21.90 -8.57 2.55
C ILE A 254 -22.56 -9.92 2.35
N TRP A 255 -23.27 -10.04 1.23
CA TRP A 255 -23.82 -11.28 0.77
C TRP A 255 -23.33 -11.56 -0.65
N ILE A 256 -22.84 -12.78 -0.89
CA ILE A 256 -22.38 -13.20 -2.20
C ILE A 256 -22.99 -14.56 -2.50
N ALA A 257 -23.60 -14.68 -3.66
CA ALA A 257 -24.06 -15.96 -4.21
C ALA A 257 -23.57 -16.07 -5.64
N ARG A 258 -22.92 -17.18 -5.98
CA ARG A 258 -22.40 -17.41 -7.32
C ARG A 258 -22.48 -18.87 -7.68
N ASN A 259 -22.82 -19.14 -8.93
CA ASN A 259 -22.71 -20.47 -9.51
C ASN A 259 -22.03 -20.41 -10.88
N THR A 260 -21.13 -21.33 -11.13
CA THR A 260 -20.48 -21.54 -12.43
C THR A 260 -20.69 -22.98 -12.87
N THR A 261 -21.29 -23.16 -14.04
CA THR A 261 -21.59 -24.47 -14.62
C THR A 261 -20.74 -24.69 -15.86
N ALA A 262 -20.05 -25.81 -15.91
CA ALA A 262 -19.31 -26.28 -17.08
C ALA A 262 -20.16 -27.31 -17.84
N LEU A 263 -20.51 -27.03 -19.08
CA LEU A 263 -21.29 -27.84 -19.98
C LEU A 263 -20.45 -28.27 -21.20
N ALA A 264 -20.93 -29.33 -21.93
CA ALA A 264 -20.29 -29.81 -23.14
C ALA A 264 -18.79 -30.12 -22.95
N ASP A 265 -18.45 -30.92 -21.96
CA ASP A 265 -17.07 -31.29 -21.58
C ASP A 265 -16.17 -30.06 -21.30
N GLY A 266 -16.76 -29.03 -20.69
CA GLY A 266 -16.03 -27.80 -20.34
C GLY A 266 -15.86 -26.80 -21.50
N LYS A 267 -16.42 -27.06 -22.67
CA LYS A 267 -16.43 -26.14 -23.81
C LYS A 267 -17.30 -24.92 -23.60
N LEU A 268 -18.39 -25.05 -22.83
CA LEU A 268 -19.24 -23.95 -22.44
C LEU A 268 -19.22 -23.79 -20.93
N LYS A 269 -18.85 -22.60 -20.44
CA LYS A 269 -18.93 -22.23 -19.04
C LYS A 269 -19.89 -21.07 -18.89
N LEU A 270 -20.88 -21.25 -18.04
CA LEU A 270 -21.88 -20.23 -17.69
C LEU A 270 -21.70 -19.88 -16.22
N SER A 271 -21.70 -18.60 -15.88
CA SER A 271 -21.62 -18.14 -14.50
C SER A 271 -22.69 -17.09 -14.25
N ALA A 272 -23.39 -17.22 -13.14
CA ALA A 272 -24.34 -16.23 -12.64
C ALA A 272 -24.07 -15.95 -11.17
N GLY A 273 -24.29 -14.72 -10.73
CA GLY A 273 -24.09 -14.37 -9.34
C GLY A 273 -24.65 -13.01 -8.95
N LEU A 274 -24.67 -12.82 -7.65
CA LEU A 274 -25.06 -11.62 -6.94
C LEU A 274 -23.98 -11.27 -5.92
N ILE A 275 -23.61 -10.00 -5.85
CA ILE A 275 -22.82 -9.42 -4.78
C ILE A 275 -23.64 -8.28 -4.20
N SER A 276 -23.81 -8.24 -2.88
CA SER A 276 -24.52 -7.19 -2.18
C SER A 276 -23.67 -6.70 -1.01
N GLU A 277 -23.31 -5.43 -1.03
CA GLU A 277 -22.65 -4.71 0.07
C GLU A 277 -23.66 -3.68 0.61
N SER A 278 -23.95 -3.70 1.91
CA SER A 278 -24.90 -2.77 2.53
C SER A 278 -24.43 -2.32 3.90
N ASP A 279 -24.50 -1.03 4.16
CA ASP A 279 -24.26 -0.47 5.48
C ASP A 279 -25.43 -0.82 6.43
N ASP A 280 -25.11 -1.20 7.66
CA ASP A 280 -26.08 -1.40 8.72
C ASP A 280 -26.48 -0.04 9.34
N LYS A 281 -27.54 0.56 8.81
CA LYS A 281 -28.03 1.86 9.23
C LYS A 281 -28.52 1.92 10.67
N ASP A 282 -28.86 0.77 11.25
CA ASP A 282 -29.45 0.68 12.58
C ASP A 282 -28.39 0.53 13.66
N ASN A 283 -27.17 0.08 13.28
CA ASN A 283 -26.05 -0.12 14.19
C ASN A 283 -24.78 0.64 13.71
N PRO A 284 -24.78 1.99 13.75
CA PRO A 284 -23.57 2.77 13.48
C PRO A 284 -22.50 2.50 14.55
N ILE A 285 -21.21 2.47 14.15
CA ILE A 285 -20.09 2.12 15.03
C ILE A 285 -19.53 3.38 15.73
N GLU A 286 -19.27 4.43 14.97
CA GLU A 286 -18.65 5.67 15.48
C GLU A 286 -19.59 6.89 15.44
N LEU A 287 -20.88 6.65 15.22
CA LEU A 287 -21.86 7.71 15.08
C LEU A 287 -23.08 7.42 15.95
N VAL A 288 -23.41 8.34 16.85
CA VAL A 288 -24.68 8.30 17.56
C VAL A 288 -25.68 9.15 16.80
N LEU A 289 -26.68 8.52 16.19
CA LEU A 289 -27.76 9.17 15.45
C LEU A 289 -28.93 9.46 16.40
N THR A 290 -29.29 10.73 16.53
CA THR A 290 -30.53 11.15 17.19
C THR A 290 -31.72 10.95 16.24
N ASP A 291 -32.94 10.96 16.76
CA ASP A 291 -34.16 10.91 15.93
C ASP A 291 -34.24 12.09 14.95
N THR A 292 -33.72 13.23 15.35
CA THR A 292 -33.61 14.44 14.48
C THR A 292 -32.68 14.19 13.31
N ASP A 293 -31.54 13.54 13.56
CA ASP A 293 -30.57 13.18 12.51
C ASP A 293 -31.15 12.14 11.55
N ARG A 294 -31.80 11.11 12.08
CA ARG A 294 -32.49 10.09 11.26
C ARG A 294 -33.58 10.72 10.37
N ASN A 295 -34.37 11.65 10.91
CA ASN A 295 -35.37 12.35 10.12
C ASN A 295 -34.76 13.28 9.07
N ARG A 296 -33.63 13.89 9.36
CA ARG A 296 -32.87 14.68 8.39
C ARG A 296 -32.34 13.80 7.25
N LEU A 297 -31.74 12.66 7.59
CA LEU A 297 -31.25 11.69 6.60
C LEU A 297 -32.36 11.19 5.67
N LYS A 298 -33.58 11.00 6.18
CA LYS A 298 -34.76 10.64 5.35
C LYS A 298 -35.14 11.74 4.35
N GLN A 299 -34.86 13.01 4.63
CA GLN A 299 -35.30 14.15 3.82
C GLN A 299 -34.29 14.61 2.78
N VAL A 300 -33.01 14.23 2.93
CA VAL A 300 -31.94 14.74 2.07
C VAL A 300 -31.73 13.96 0.79
N GLY A 301 -32.39 12.79 0.62
CA GLY A 301 -32.14 11.87 -0.50
C GLY A 301 -30.69 11.41 -0.48
N ASP A 302 -30.09 11.22 -1.65
CA ASP A 302 -28.69 10.82 -1.82
C ASP A 302 -27.70 12.00 -1.73
N ASN A 303 -28.19 13.19 -1.33
CA ASN A 303 -27.35 14.40 -1.30
C ASN A 303 -26.64 14.55 0.05
N ASP A 304 -25.42 14.04 0.13
CA ASP A 304 -24.52 14.12 1.30
C ASP A 304 -24.22 15.57 1.74
N GLN A 305 -24.18 16.51 0.76
CA GLN A 305 -23.92 17.94 1.03
C GLN A 305 -25.05 18.64 1.79
N LYS A 306 -26.18 17.99 2.01
CA LYS A 306 -27.29 18.46 2.85
C LYS A 306 -27.37 17.72 4.18
N ALA A 307 -26.61 16.67 4.37
CA ALA A 307 -26.60 15.82 5.55
C ALA A 307 -25.63 16.36 6.61
N PHE A 308 -26.07 17.35 7.40
CA PHE A 308 -25.24 17.96 8.45
C PHE A 308 -25.95 17.98 9.79
N GLN A 309 -25.18 17.79 10.87
CA GLN A 309 -25.59 18.02 12.25
C GLN A 309 -24.94 19.30 12.77
N SER A 310 -25.69 20.17 13.44
CA SER A 310 -25.10 21.33 14.10
C SER A 310 -24.22 20.91 15.27
N THR A 311 -23.05 21.51 15.37
CA THR A 311 -22.11 21.29 16.48
C THR A 311 -22.15 22.41 17.53
N ILE A 312 -23.03 23.38 17.36
CA ILE A 312 -23.19 24.49 18.29
C ILE A 312 -23.81 23.97 19.58
N ARG A 313 -23.14 24.21 20.69
CA ARG A 313 -23.58 23.85 22.04
C ARG A 313 -23.48 25.05 22.97
N GLU A 314 -24.44 25.18 23.88
CA GLU A 314 -24.30 26.08 25.02
C GLU A 314 -23.20 25.52 25.96
N ASP A 315 -22.27 26.36 26.32
CA ASP A 315 -21.12 26.03 27.13
C ASP A 315 -20.68 27.26 27.92
N SER A 316 -20.76 27.16 29.25
CA SER A 316 -20.37 28.24 30.15
C SER A 316 -18.88 28.59 30.08
N THR A 317 -18.06 27.70 29.54
CA THR A 317 -16.63 27.90 29.28
C THR A 317 -16.33 28.13 27.81
N GLY A 318 -17.38 28.33 27.00
CA GLY A 318 -17.27 28.53 25.54
C GLY A 318 -16.46 29.77 25.18
N VAL A 319 -15.98 29.77 23.97
CA VAL A 319 -15.19 30.88 23.39
C VAL A 319 -15.93 31.69 22.34
N TYR A 320 -17.17 31.27 22.03
CA TYR A 320 -18.04 31.93 21.05
C TYR A 320 -19.28 32.52 21.71
N GLN A 321 -19.79 33.52 21.10
CA GLN A 321 -21.12 34.07 21.38
C GLN A 321 -22.00 33.92 20.15
N LEU A 322 -23.23 33.44 20.34
CA LEU A 322 -24.21 33.36 19.25
C LEU A 322 -24.95 34.66 19.10
N ILE A 323 -24.75 35.37 17.98
CA ILE A 323 -25.38 36.64 17.63
C ILE A 323 -26.04 36.47 16.26
N ASP A 324 -27.35 36.65 16.18
CA ASP A 324 -28.12 36.52 14.93
C ASP A 324 -27.83 35.22 14.16
N SER A 325 -27.71 34.10 14.89
CA SER A 325 -27.34 32.76 14.35
C SER A 325 -25.92 32.66 13.82
N ILE A 326 -25.06 33.62 14.07
CA ILE A 326 -23.64 33.63 13.74
C ILE A 326 -22.82 33.42 15.01
N LEU A 327 -21.85 32.51 14.97
CA LEU A 327 -20.89 32.34 16.05
C LEU A 327 -19.78 33.38 15.90
N VAL A 328 -19.69 34.30 16.86
CA VAL A 328 -18.63 35.32 16.94
C VAL A 328 -17.62 34.89 18.00
N PHE A 329 -16.34 34.77 17.61
CA PHE A 329 -15.28 34.48 18.55
C PHE A 329 -15.05 35.69 19.48
N ILE A 330 -15.18 35.47 20.78
CA ILE A 330 -14.92 36.50 21.80
C ILE A 330 -13.84 36.09 22.81
N GLY A 331 -13.31 34.87 22.70
CA GLY A 331 -12.35 34.36 23.66
C GLY A 331 -13.01 33.95 25.01
N SER A 332 -12.34 34.23 26.11
CA SER A 332 -12.85 33.86 27.43
C SER A 332 -14.17 34.62 27.75
N GLY A 333 -15.19 33.91 28.26
CA GLY A 333 -16.49 34.45 28.60
C GLY A 333 -17.56 34.29 27.53
N GLY A 334 -17.28 33.49 26.48
CA GLY A 334 -18.30 33.06 25.53
C GLY A 334 -19.32 32.12 26.19
N THR A 335 -20.48 32.01 25.57
CA THR A 335 -21.59 31.17 26.04
C THR A 335 -21.81 29.93 25.18
N HIS A 336 -20.98 29.75 24.13
CA HIS A 336 -21.12 28.64 23.16
C HIS A 336 -19.77 28.06 22.80
N SER A 337 -19.77 26.77 22.54
CA SER A 337 -18.69 26.03 21.88
C SER A 337 -19.18 25.41 20.57
N ALA A 338 -18.31 25.24 19.60
CA ALA A 338 -18.62 24.58 18.35
C ALA A 338 -17.38 23.94 17.73
N SER A 339 -17.58 22.81 17.03
CA SER A 339 -16.57 22.21 16.17
C SER A 339 -16.85 22.62 14.72
N PHE A 340 -15.80 23.07 14.01
CA PHE A 340 -15.94 23.54 12.64
C PHE A 340 -15.35 22.50 11.67
N TYR A 341 -16.12 22.19 10.63
CA TYR A 341 -15.72 21.25 9.58
C TYR A 341 -15.57 21.97 8.26
N ASN A 342 -14.61 21.54 7.48
CA ASN A 342 -14.43 22.04 6.12
C ASN A 342 -15.54 21.47 5.23
N VAL A 343 -16.35 22.34 4.65
CA VAL A 343 -17.47 22.02 3.75
C VAL A 343 -17.26 22.60 2.35
N GLY A 344 -16.03 23.02 2.04
CA GLY A 344 -15.66 23.62 0.77
C GLY A 344 -16.30 24.98 0.54
N VAL A 345 -16.60 25.27 -0.72
CA VAL A 345 -17.11 26.58 -1.18
C VAL A 345 -18.43 27.06 -0.55
N LYS A 346 -19.11 26.19 0.22
CA LYS A 346 -20.33 26.55 0.96
C LYS A 346 -20.06 27.02 2.39
N GLY A 347 -18.79 27.03 2.79
CA GLY A 347 -18.37 27.53 4.10
C GLY A 347 -18.64 29.02 4.25
N LYS A 348 -18.73 29.44 5.51
CA LYS A 348 -18.92 30.85 5.91
C LYS A 348 -17.95 31.28 6.99
N TYR A 349 -17.03 30.38 7.37
CA TYR A 349 -16.03 30.69 8.40
C TYR A 349 -14.65 30.43 7.85
N LYS A 350 -13.71 31.32 8.12
CA LYS A 350 -12.28 31.13 7.89
C LYS A 350 -11.59 30.68 9.17
N LYS A 351 -10.59 29.85 9.07
CA LYS A 351 -9.76 29.42 10.19
C LYS A 351 -8.68 30.44 10.47
N VAL A 352 -8.59 30.93 11.71
CA VAL A 352 -7.60 31.91 12.14
C VAL A 352 -6.65 31.28 13.15
N TYR A 353 -5.36 31.50 12.95
CA TYR A 353 -4.30 31.05 13.85
C TYR A 353 -3.90 32.20 14.75
N GLY A 354 -4.44 32.24 15.98
CA GLY A 354 -3.99 33.17 17.02
C GLY A 354 -2.71 32.66 17.71
N ALA A 355 -2.13 33.51 18.60
CA ALA A 355 -0.87 33.19 19.27
C ALA A 355 -0.91 31.86 20.07
N ASN A 356 -2.03 31.57 20.74
CA ASN A 356 -2.18 30.38 21.59
C ASN A 356 -3.44 29.57 21.30
N ILE A 357 -4.29 29.99 20.35
CA ILE A 357 -5.55 29.34 20.06
C ILE A 357 -5.85 29.40 18.57
N ILE A 358 -6.47 28.34 18.05
CA ILE A 358 -7.08 28.34 16.72
C ILE A 358 -8.56 28.60 16.91
N TYR A 359 -9.10 29.59 16.20
CA TYR A 359 -10.50 29.94 16.21
C TYR A 359 -11.02 30.17 14.78
N PHE A 360 -12.33 30.33 14.65
CA PHE A 360 -13.00 30.53 13.38
C PHE A 360 -13.77 31.84 13.36
N GLU A 361 -13.58 32.60 12.29
CA GLU A 361 -14.24 33.87 12.07
C GLU A 361 -15.26 33.78 10.94
N TYR A 362 -16.44 34.34 11.17
CA TYR A 362 -17.45 34.42 10.13
C TYR A 362 -17.03 35.38 9.02
N VAL A 363 -17.27 34.99 7.79
CA VAL A 363 -17.02 35.78 6.58
C VAL A 363 -18.34 35.94 5.84
N ASP A 364 -18.80 37.17 5.68
CA ASP A 364 -19.99 37.44 4.88
C ASP A 364 -19.64 37.33 3.39
N THR A 365 -19.87 36.16 2.82
CA THR A 365 -19.61 35.87 1.40
C THR A 365 -20.60 36.57 0.44
N SER A 366 -21.67 37.17 0.98
CA SER A 366 -22.67 37.90 0.19
C SER A 366 -22.35 39.42 0.06
N ASN A 367 -21.41 39.89 0.86
CA ASN A 367 -21.00 41.30 0.82
C ASN A 367 -20.00 41.53 -0.33
N PRO A 368 -20.31 42.39 -1.31
CA PRO A 368 -19.41 42.65 -2.44
C PRO A 368 -18.05 43.28 -2.05
N LEU A 369 -17.93 43.79 -0.81
CA LEU A 369 -16.70 44.39 -0.31
C LEU A 369 -15.78 43.37 0.36
N THR A 370 -16.21 42.09 0.55
CA THR A 370 -15.39 41.04 1.13
C THR A 370 -14.26 40.64 0.15
N PRO A 371 -13.01 40.70 0.58
CA PRO A 371 -11.87 40.30 -0.28
C PRO A 371 -12.00 38.87 -0.82
N ALA A 372 -11.69 38.66 -2.08
CA ALA A 372 -11.74 37.33 -2.70
C ALA A 372 -10.91 36.30 -1.95
N SER A 373 -9.75 36.69 -1.41
CA SER A 373 -8.90 35.83 -0.59
C SER A 373 -9.55 35.38 0.73
N GLU A 374 -10.43 36.15 1.32
CA GLU A 374 -11.18 35.76 2.51
C GLU A 374 -12.34 34.82 2.15
N ILE A 375 -12.98 35.05 1.01
CA ILE A 375 -14.00 34.12 0.48
C ILE A 375 -13.41 32.76 0.20
N GLU A 376 -12.22 32.68 -0.43
CA GLU A 376 -11.51 31.42 -0.68
C GLU A 376 -11.14 30.66 0.60
N GLN A 377 -10.88 31.38 1.70
CA GLN A 377 -10.55 30.79 3.01
C GLN A 377 -11.80 30.44 3.84
N SER A 378 -12.99 30.93 3.46
CA SER A 378 -14.24 30.72 4.20
C SER A 378 -14.88 29.37 3.91
N VAL A 379 -14.13 28.30 4.10
CA VAL A 379 -14.54 26.93 3.75
C VAL A 379 -15.13 26.13 4.92
N TYR A 380 -15.31 26.71 6.10
CA TYR A 380 -15.76 26.02 7.31
C TYR A 380 -17.19 26.37 7.70
N LEU A 381 -17.89 25.40 8.32
CA LEU A 381 -19.17 25.63 9.03
C LEU A 381 -19.14 24.94 10.40
N PRO A 382 -19.92 25.43 11.42
CA PRO A 382 -20.08 24.79 12.72
C PRO A 382 -21.06 23.61 12.64
N VAL A 383 -20.73 22.62 11.76
CA VAL A 383 -21.55 21.45 11.48
C VAL A 383 -20.67 20.23 11.36
N LYS A 384 -21.19 19.08 11.75
CA LYS A 384 -20.57 17.79 11.50
C LYS A 384 -21.29 17.12 10.33
N PRO A 385 -20.60 16.67 9.27
CA PRO A 385 -21.23 15.89 8.21
C PRO A 385 -21.81 14.59 8.77
N LEU A 386 -23.04 14.27 8.40
CA LEU A 386 -23.65 12.99 8.65
C LEU A 386 -23.39 12.10 7.46
N LYS A 387 -22.71 10.98 7.67
CA LYS A 387 -22.46 9.99 6.62
C LYS A 387 -23.75 9.29 6.25
N LEU A 388 -24.04 9.20 4.96
CA LEU A 388 -25.17 8.45 4.42
C LEU A 388 -24.85 6.94 4.41
N PRO A 389 -25.72 6.07 4.95
CA PRO A 389 -25.56 4.64 4.81
C PRO A 389 -25.94 4.21 3.40
N THR A 390 -25.06 3.47 2.74
CA THR A 390 -25.19 3.07 1.35
C THR A 390 -25.51 1.59 1.20
N SER A 391 -26.17 1.22 0.10
CA SER A 391 -26.36 -0.18 -0.31
C SER A 391 -26.06 -0.34 -1.78
N GLN A 392 -25.16 -1.27 -2.12
CA GLN A 392 -24.77 -1.54 -3.50
C GLN A 392 -24.98 -3.02 -3.81
N ARG A 393 -25.69 -3.32 -4.91
CA ARG A 393 -25.91 -4.67 -5.41
C ARG A 393 -25.40 -4.77 -6.84
N LEU A 394 -24.74 -5.88 -7.13
CA LEU A 394 -24.25 -6.20 -8.47
C LEU A 394 -24.72 -7.58 -8.86
N TYR A 395 -25.52 -7.66 -9.91
CA TYR A 395 -25.97 -8.88 -10.56
C TYR A 395 -25.07 -9.13 -11.76
N HIS A 396 -24.60 -10.35 -11.95
CA HIS A 396 -23.80 -10.67 -13.13
C HIS A 396 -24.21 -12.01 -13.75
N PHE A 397 -24.10 -12.05 -15.06
CA PHE A 397 -24.21 -13.24 -15.87
C PHE A 397 -23.08 -13.25 -16.88
N SER A 398 -22.34 -14.35 -16.98
CA SER A 398 -21.26 -14.47 -17.96
C SER A 398 -21.25 -15.83 -18.63
N GLY A 399 -20.86 -15.84 -19.90
CA GLY A 399 -20.70 -17.02 -20.71
C GLY A 399 -19.32 -17.07 -21.37
N GLN A 400 -18.68 -18.22 -21.35
CA GLN A 400 -17.46 -18.49 -22.08
C GLN A 400 -17.65 -19.74 -22.92
N TRP A 401 -17.53 -19.60 -24.25
CA TRP A 401 -17.70 -20.69 -25.19
C TRP A 401 -16.43 -20.95 -25.99
N LYS A 402 -15.96 -22.20 -25.94
CA LYS A 402 -14.77 -22.70 -26.65
C LYS A 402 -15.16 -23.85 -27.57
N PRO A 403 -15.82 -23.56 -28.74
CA PRO A 403 -16.24 -24.60 -29.66
C PRO A 403 -15.07 -25.40 -30.22
N SER A 404 -13.92 -24.77 -30.32
CA SER A 404 -12.67 -25.40 -30.72
C SER A 404 -11.48 -24.81 -29.96
N LYS A 405 -10.30 -25.40 -30.11
CA LYS A 405 -9.05 -24.84 -29.54
C LYS A 405 -8.64 -23.49 -30.13
N TYR A 406 -9.27 -23.08 -31.22
CA TYR A 406 -8.95 -21.87 -31.97
C TYR A 406 -9.94 -20.73 -31.72
N ILE A 407 -11.10 -20.99 -31.16
CA ILE A 407 -12.17 -20.00 -30.99
C ILE A 407 -12.51 -19.91 -29.51
N LEU A 408 -12.48 -18.68 -29.00
CA LEU A 408 -12.95 -18.33 -27.67
C LEU A 408 -13.87 -17.14 -27.77
N LEU A 409 -15.12 -17.35 -27.42
CA LEU A 409 -16.12 -16.30 -27.26
C LEU A 409 -16.41 -16.13 -25.77
N SER A 410 -16.45 -14.90 -25.29
CA SER A 410 -16.85 -14.58 -23.91
C SER A 410 -17.78 -13.39 -23.91
N SER A 411 -18.81 -13.47 -23.07
CA SER A 411 -19.77 -12.41 -22.87
C SER A 411 -20.02 -12.22 -21.39
N GLU A 412 -20.25 -11.00 -20.97
CA GLU A 412 -20.62 -10.64 -19.60
C GLU A 412 -21.71 -9.58 -19.64
N LEU A 413 -22.75 -9.76 -18.84
CA LEU A 413 -23.80 -8.80 -18.55
C LEU A 413 -23.79 -8.54 -17.05
N ALA A 414 -23.78 -7.30 -16.66
CA ALA A 414 -23.87 -6.90 -15.27
C ALA A 414 -24.94 -5.82 -15.08
N GLY A 415 -25.65 -5.89 -13.95
CA GLY A 415 -26.58 -4.87 -13.51
C GLY A 415 -26.18 -4.36 -12.13
N SER A 416 -26.06 -3.06 -11.97
CA SER A 416 -25.81 -2.42 -10.67
C SER A 416 -27.09 -1.78 -10.12
N ASP A 417 -27.19 -1.75 -8.79
CA ASP A 417 -28.24 -1.07 -8.03
C ASP A 417 -27.54 -0.41 -6.85
N LEU A 418 -27.31 0.93 -6.93
CA LEU A 418 -26.66 1.71 -5.89
C LEU A 418 -27.65 2.67 -5.24
N ASP A 419 -27.99 2.40 -3.99
CA ASP A 419 -28.77 3.28 -3.11
C ASP A 419 -27.77 4.10 -2.28
N GLY A 420 -27.71 5.39 -2.50
CA GLY A 420 -26.78 6.32 -1.84
C GLY A 420 -27.20 6.66 -0.42
N ASN A 421 -28.47 6.37 -0.02
CA ASN A 421 -28.97 6.66 1.32
C ASN A 421 -30.14 5.75 1.72
N THR A 422 -29.85 4.65 2.36
CA THR A 422 -30.86 3.65 2.78
C THR A 422 -31.89 4.15 3.81
N PHE A 423 -31.76 5.37 4.35
CA PHE A 423 -32.79 6.04 5.15
C PHE A 423 -33.87 6.72 4.29
N SER A 424 -33.56 7.07 3.06
CA SER A 424 -34.44 7.84 2.17
C SER A 424 -34.92 6.95 1.01
N SER A 425 -36.10 7.21 0.51
CA SER A 425 -36.59 6.68 -0.76
C SER A 425 -36.69 7.77 -1.84
N ILE A 426 -36.16 8.96 -1.54
CA ILE A 426 -36.06 10.05 -2.50
C ILE A 426 -34.89 9.68 -3.43
N ASP A 427 -35.09 9.84 -4.75
CA ASP A 427 -34.08 9.60 -5.77
C ASP A 427 -33.78 8.11 -6.10
N ASP A 428 -34.48 7.10 -5.50
CA ASP A 428 -34.26 5.66 -5.79
C ASP A 428 -34.52 5.22 -7.24
N GLN A 429 -35.15 6.07 -8.04
CA GLN A 429 -35.50 5.74 -9.44
C GLN A 429 -34.28 5.70 -10.37
N ASN A 430 -33.18 6.32 -9.96
CA ASN A 430 -31.95 6.41 -10.75
C ASN A 430 -30.86 5.43 -10.31
N ASN A 431 -31.10 4.54 -9.34
CA ASN A 431 -30.13 3.65 -8.72
C ASN A 431 -29.64 2.52 -9.63
N ARG A 432 -30.36 2.22 -10.74
CA ARG A 432 -30.13 1.01 -11.54
C ARG A 432 -29.61 1.32 -12.93
N ASP A 433 -28.62 0.51 -13.35
CA ASP A 433 -28.16 0.52 -14.74
C ASP A 433 -27.47 -0.80 -15.12
N LEU A 434 -27.17 -0.95 -16.41
CA LEU A 434 -26.61 -2.15 -17.00
C LEU A 434 -25.27 -1.88 -17.70
N ALA A 435 -24.43 -2.90 -17.71
CA ALA A 435 -23.22 -2.93 -18.52
C ALA A 435 -23.04 -4.29 -19.17
N PHE A 436 -22.45 -4.32 -20.36
CA PHE A 436 -22.10 -5.57 -21.03
C PHE A 436 -20.76 -5.51 -21.75
N ASP A 437 -20.08 -6.66 -21.84
CA ASP A 437 -18.77 -6.86 -22.45
C ASP A 437 -18.79 -8.15 -23.27
N ILE A 438 -18.43 -8.06 -24.57
CA ILE A 438 -18.37 -9.18 -25.48
C ILE A 438 -17.00 -9.23 -26.11
N LYS A 439 -16.31 -10.36 -26.00
CA LYS A 439 -14.98 -10.60 -26.55
C LYS A 439 -14.95 -11.83 -27.44
N SER A 440 -14.29 -11.72 -28.56
CA SER A 440 -14.04 -12.81 -29.48
C SER A 440 -12.54 -12.92 -29.74
N ASN A 441 -12.00 -14.11 -29.60
CA ASN A 441 -10.62 -14.43 -29.96
C ASN A 441 -10.63 -15.63 -30.90
N ILE A 442 -10.18 -15.43 -32.12
CA ILE A 442 -10.17 -16.45 -33.17
C ILE A 442 -8.72 -16.66 -33.61
N GLY A 443 -8.20 -17.85 -33.49
CA GLY A 443 -6.87 -18.23 -33.90
C GLY A 443 -6.93 -19.06 -35.17
N ILE A 444 -6.28 -18.62 -36.26
CA ILE A 444 -6.18 -19.34 -37.55
C ILE A 444 -4.77 -19.92 -37.63
N PRO A 445 -4.57 -21.23 -37.53
CA PRO A 445 -3.25 -21.83 -37.65
C PRO A 445 -2.77 -21.73 -39.11
N ILE A 446 -1.54 -21.27 -39.32
CA ILE A 446 -0.84 -21.27 -40.62
C ILE A 446 0.04 -22.52 -40.71
N THR A 447 0.82 -22.76 -39.63
CA THR A 447 1.66 -23.94 -39.45
C THR A 447 1.51 -24.47 -38.02
N GLN A 448 2.25 -25.50 -37.64
CA GLN A 448 2.26 -26.00 -36.25
C GLN A 448 2.72 -24.95 -35.23
N SER A 449 3.57 -24.00 -35.67
CA SER A 449 4.19 -22.98 -34.81
C SER A 449 3.79 -21.56 -35.18
N SER A 450 2.95 -21.35 -36.19
CA SER A 450 2.56 -20.02 -36.68
C SER A 450 1.05 -19.90 -36.76
N ASN A 451 0.51 -18.75 -36.34
CA ASN A 451 -0.93 -18.48 -36.35
C ASN A 451 -1.21 -16.99 -36.60
N ILE A 452 -2.42 -16.74 -37.15
CA ILE A 452 -3.03 -15.43 -37.18
C ILE A 452 -4.13 -15.43 -36.12
N GLY A 453 -4.13 -14.43 -35.25
CA GLY A 453 -5.19 -14.16 -34.25
C GLY A 453 -6.06 -12.99 -34.69
N VAL A 454 -7.36 -13.11 -34.54
CA VAL A 454 -8.30 -11.99 -34.67
C VAL A 454 -8.97 -11.78 -33.33
N ARG A 455 -8.93 -10.55 -32.84
CA ARG A 455 -9.55 -10.14 -31.56
C ARG A 455 -10.60 -9.10 -31.85
N LEU A 456 -11.76 -9.25 -31.22
CA LEU A 456 -12.82 -8.26 -31.24
C LEU A 456 -13.30 -8.08 -29.78
N ASN A 457 -13.51 -6.84 -29.41
CA ASN A 457 -14.03 -6.46 -28.09
C ASN A 457 -15.08 -5.37 -28.25
N PHE A 458 -16.25 -5.60 -27.66
CA PHE A 458 -17.30 -4.61 -27.57
C PHE A 458 -17.75 -4.49 -26.12
N ARG A 459 -17.68 -3.29 -25.57
CA ARG A 459 -18.12 -3.00 -24.20
C ARG A 459 -19.00 -1.76 -24.21
N GLN A 460 -20.11 -1.86 -23.47
CA GLN A 460 -20.97 -0.73 -23.18
C GLN A 460 -21.29 -0.72 -21.69
N VAL A 461 -21.13 0.44 -21.08
CA VAL A 461 -21.43 0.70 -19.68
C VAL A 461 -22.48 1.81 -19.63
N GLY A 462 -23.55 1.61 -18.89
CA GLY A 462 -24.59 2.62 -18.71
C GLY A 462 -24.10 3.81 -17.92
N GLU A 463 -24.79 4.95 -18.01
CA GLU A 463 -24.39 6.21 -17.37
C GLU A 463 -24.42 6.15 -15.84
N ARG A 464 -25.26 5.30 -15.29
CA ARG A 464 -25.49 5.13 -13.84
C ARG A 464 -24.98 3.78 -13.33
N PHE A 465 -24.29 3.02 -14.18
CA PHE A 465 -23.70 1.77 -13.77
C PHE A 465 -22.54 2.02 -12.82
N GLU A 466 -22.65 1.54 -11.59
CA GLU A 466 -21.61 1.67 -10.57
C GLU A 466 -20.97 0.32 -10.29
N PRO A 467 -19.69 0.12 -10.67
CA PRO A 467 -18.95 -1.10 -10.34
C PRO A 467 -18.56 -1.11 -8.85
N ILE A 468 -18.43 -2.30 -8.27
CA ILE A 468 -18.00 -2.42 -6.87
C ILE A 468 -16.49 -2.16 -6.74
N ASP A 469 -15.69 -2.71 -7.66
CA ASP A 469 -14.24 -2.47 -7.76
C ASP A 469 -13.92 -1.72 -9.06
N ARG A 470 -12.68 -1.30 -9.21
CA ARG A 470 -12.23 -0.61 -10.43
C ARG A 470 -12.50 -1.46 -11.68
N LEU A 471 -13.37 -0.95 -12.54
CA LEU A 471 -13.74 -1.58 -13.81
C LEU A 471 -12.64 -1.49 -14.85
N GLN A 472 -11.92 -0.39 -14.85
CA GLN A 472 -11.00 -0.01 -15.90
C GLN A 472 -9.59 -0.53 -15.61
N GLU A 473 -8.82 -0.79 -16.69
CA GLU A 473 -7.39 -1.10 -16.60
C GLU A 473 -6.63 0.07 -15.96
N VAL A 474 -5.46 -0.21 -15.39
CA VAL A 474 -4.54 0.82 -14.95
C VAL A 474 -4.16 1.68 -16.17
N GLU A 475 -4.15 3.00 -16.01
CA GLU A 475 -3.91 3.97 -17.09
C GLU A 475 -4.94 3.94 -18.24
N TYR A 476 -6.14 3.50 -17.99
CA TYR A 476 -7.23 3.51 -18.97
C TYR A 476 -7.48 4.89 -19.56
N ARG A 477 -7.40 5.94 -18.72
CA ARG A 477 -7.52 7.34 -19.16
C ARG A 477 -6.48 7.67 -20.22
N ARG A 478 -5.25 7.20 -20.03
CA ARG A 478 -4.15 7.42 -20.97
C ARG A 478 -4.33 6.66 -22.28
N LYS A 479 -4.95 5.48 -22.23
CA LYS A 479 -5.27 4.66 -23.38
C LYS A 479 -6.21 5.38 -24.36
N TRP A 480 -7.06 6.26 -23.86
CA TRP A 480 -8.09 6.97 -24.62
C TRP A 480 -7.95 8.49 -24.57
N ASP A 481 -6.89 9.02 -23.96
CA ASP A 481 -6.66 10.45 -23.76
C ASP A 481 -7.82 11.16 -23.04
N LEU A 482 -8.32 10.57 -21.93
CA LEU A 482 -9.51 11.08 -21.23
C LEU A 482 -9.15 12.11 -20.15
N PRO A 483 -9.95 13.18 -19.97
CA PRO A 483 -9.81 14.13 -18.88
C PRO A 483 -10.09 13.49 -17.52
N SER A 484 -9.78 14.22 -16.41
CA SER A 484 -9.85 13.71 -15.05
C SER A 484 -11.27 13.40 -14.58
N ASP A 485 -12.26 14.16 -15.05
CA ASP A 485 -13.65 14.00 -14.65
C ASP A 485 -14.51 13.35 -15.70
N SER A 486 -15.12 12.22 -15.34
CA SER A 486 -16.19 11.71 -16.16
C SER A 486 -16.93 10.56 -15.47
N THR A 487 -18.15 10.82 -15.08
CA THR A 487 -19.11 9.89 -14.45
C THR A 487 -20.14 9.31 -15.42
N GLN A 488 -20.03 9.62 -16.72
CA GLN A 488 -20.98 9.18 -17.75
C GLN A 488 -20.64 7.80 -18.31
N GLY A 489 -21.64 7.11 -18.83
CA GLY A 489 -21.50 5.81 -19.48
C GLY A 489 -20.57 5.83 -20.70
N GLU A 490 -20.05 4.67 -21.06
CA GLU A 490 -19.08 4.53 -22.13
C GLU A 490 -19.43 3.42 -23.12
N ARG A 491 -19.04 3.59 -24.37
CA ARG A 491 -19.04 2.56 -25.40
C ARG A 491 -17.64 2.41 -25.98
N VAL A 492 -17.15 1.17 -26.00
CA VAL A 492 -15.82 0.84 -26.51
C VAL A 492 -15.92 -0.27 -27.54
N MET A 493 -15.30 -0.05 -28.69
CA MET A 493 -15.13 -1.07 -29.73
C MET A 493 -13.65 -1.19 -30.04
N GLU A 494 -13.09 -2.39 -29.93
CA GLU A 494 -11.70 -2.64 -30.29
C GLU A 494 -11.61 -3.86 -31.21
N GLY A 495 -10.76 -3.76 -32.22
CA GLY A 495 -10.43 -4.87 -33.10
C GLY A 495 -8.91 -5.01 -33.24
N GLY A 496 -8.40 -6.22 -33.32
CA GLY A 496 -6.97 -6.46 -33.51
C GLY A 496 -6.68 -7.70 -34.30
N ILE A 497 -5.56 -7.66 -35.03
CA ILE A 497 -4.99 -8.80 -35.76
C ILE A 497 -3.59 -9.04 -35.22
N ASP A 498 -3.32 -10.28 -34.79
CA ASP A 498 -2.01 -10.73 -34.32
C ASP A 498 -1.45 -11.73 -35.36
N VAL A 499 -0.21 -11.54 -35.76
CA VAL A 499 0.51 -12.49 -36.62
C VAL A 499 1.72 -13.02 -35.84
N ASN A 500 1.72 -14.30 -35.54
CA ASN A 500 2.82 -14.98 -34.90
C ASN A 500 3.46 -15.94 -35.90
N LEU A 501 4.68 -15.65 -36.31
CA LEU A 501 5.48 -16.49 -37.20
C LEU A 501 6.57 -17.18 -36.39
N ASN A 502 6.33 -18.41 -36.02
CA ASN A 502 7.14 -19.14 -35.07
C ASN A 502 7.28 -18.36 -33.75
N GLU A 503 8.27 -18.62 -32.94
CA GLU A 503 8.57 -17.78 -31.76
C GLU A 503 9.38 -16.53 -32.13
N ALA A 504 9.82 -16.43 -33.36
CA ALA A 504 10.78 -15.42 -33.81
C ALA A 504 10.15 -14.07 -34.11
N VAL A 505 8.94 -14.04 -34.68
CA VAL A 505 8.33 -12.81 -35.13
C VAL A 505 6.88 -12.73 -34.66
N LYS A 506 6.55 -11.63 -34.01
CA LYS A 506 5.18 -11.30 -33.55
C LYS A 506 4.85 -9.89 -33.98
N TRP A 507 3.73 -9.74 -34.66
CA TRP A 507 3.17 -8.45 -35.07
C TRP A 507 1.74 -8.34 -34.61
N ALA A 508 1.33 -7.14 -34.25
CA ALA A 508 -0.04 -6.84 -33.89
C ALA A 508 -0.45 -5.47 -34.43
N VAL A 509 -1.66 -5.40 -34.95
CA VAL A 509 -2.35 -4.16 -35.34
C VAL A 509 -3.66 -4.11 -34.54
N ASP A 510 -3.89 -3.03 -33.80
CA ASP A 510 -5.10 -2.78 -33.04
C ASP A 510 -5.73 -1.47 -33.51
N VAL A 511 -7.05 -1.48 -33.65
CA VAL A 511 -7.87 -0.28 -33.87
C VAL A 511 -8.94 -0.23 -32.79
N GLY A 512 -9.29 0.96 -32.34
CA GLY A 512 -10.32 1.11 -31.32
C GLY A 512 -11.06 2.42 -31.44
N SER A 513 -12.32 2.40 -31.02
CA SER A 513 -13.17 3.58 -30.90
C SER A 513 -13.77 3.61 -29.50
N TYR A 514 -13.75 4.77 -28.91
CA TYR A 514 -14.31 5.09 -27.60
C TYR A 514 -15.28 6.24 -27.75
N ASN A 515 -16.44 6.09 -27.14
CA ASN A 515 -17.45 7.14 -27.12
C ASN A 515 -18.03 7.28 -25.72
N ARG A 516 -18.14 8.52 -25.22
CA ARG A 516 -18.65 8.83 -23.90
C ARG A 516 -19.22 10.25 -23.84
N GLY A 517 -20.55 10.38 -23.85
CA GLY A 517 -21.19 11.66 -23.86
C GLY A 517 -20.69 12.54 -25.01
N SER A 518 -19.98 13.62 -24.71
CA SER A 518 -19.38 14.54 -25.69
C SER A 518 -17.98 14.14 -26.17
N ILE A 519 -17.42 13.05 -25.69
CA ILE A 519 -16.06 12.59 -25.96
C ILE A 519 -16.07 11.46 -26.96
N ASP A 520 -15.37 11.64 -28.09
CA ASP A 520 -15.08 10.61 -29.07
C ASP A 520 -13.57 10.43 -29.22
N ALA A 521 -13.06 9.20 -29.09
CA ALA A 521 -11.66 8.92 -29.29
C ALA A 521 -11.44 7.70 -30.19
N ASN A 522 -10.51 7.85 -31.14
CA ASN A 522 -10.07 6.77 -32.02
C ASN A 522 -8.61 6.45 -31.79
N ARG A 523 -8.30 5.18 -31.66
CA ARG A 523 -6.97 4.67 -31.33
C ARG A 523 -6.48 3.73 -32.40
N TYR A 524 -5.25 3.93 -32.86
CA TYR A 524 -4.55 3.10 -33.84
C TYR A 524 -3.22 2.66 -33.24
N LYS A 525 -2.94 1.37 -33.20
CA LYS A 525 -1.71 0.83 -32.63
C LYS A 525 -1.10 -0.21 -33.55
N ILE A 526 0.19 -0.11 -33.77
CA ILE A 526 1.01 -1.13 -34.45
C ILE A 526 2.15 -1.49 -33.52
N SER A 527 2.40 -2.78 -33.33
CA SER A 527 3.52 -3.26 -32.55
C SER A 527 4.13 -4.50 -33.17
N GLY A 528 5.45 -4.66 -33.00
CA GLY A 528 6.17 -5.81 -33.50
C GLY A 528 7.33 -6.19 -32.59
N VAL A 529 7.59 -7.48 -32.46
CA VAL A 529 8.75 -8.03 -31.76
C VAL A 529 9.41 -9.08 -32.65
N VAL A 530 10.72 -8.95 -32.81
CA VAL A 530 11.55 -9.89 -33.61
C VAL A 530 12.69 -10.39 -32.75
N HIS A 531 12.88 -11.71 -32.74
CA HIS A 531 14.04 -12.40 -32.17
C HIS A 531 14.83 -13.07 -33.30
N TYR A 532 16.12 -12.85 -33.40
CA TYR A 532 16.95 -13.46 -34.42
C TYR A 532 18.38 -13.67 -33.90
N LYS A 533 18.90 -14.92 -33.99
CA LYS A 533 20.27 -15.31 -33.61
C LYS A 533 21.01 -14.39 -32.61
N TRP A 534 21.60 -13.32 -33.09
CA TRP A 534 22.36 -12.33 -32.32
C TRP A 534 21.55 -11.10 -31.87
N ILE A 535 20.31 -10.98 -32.34
CA ILE A 535 19.33 -9.98 -31.86
C ILE A 535 18.43 -10.66 -30.83
N ASP A 536 18.64 -10.37 -29.56
CA ASP A 536 17.79 -10.87 -28.48
C ASP A 536 16.36 -10.33 -28.60
N ARG A 537 16.23 -9.05 -28.95
CA ARG A 537 14.93 -8.42 -29.12
C ARG A 537 15.03 -7.15 -29.96
N LEU A 538 14.28 -7.10 -31.03
CA LEU A 538 13.93 -5.87 -31.74
C LEU A 538 12.44 -5.64 -31.48
N GLU A 539 12.09 -4.52 -30.85
CA GLU A 539 10.71 -4.17 -30.56
C GLU A 539 10.40 -2.81 -31.17
N PHE A 540 9.33 -2.77 -31.90
CA PHE A 540 8.75 -1.56 -32.46
C PHE A 540 7.33 -1.39 -31.94
N TYR A 541 6.97 -0.17 -31.61
CA TYR A 541 5.65 0.21 -31.16
C TYR A 541 5.33 1.62 -31.63
N GLN A 542 4.14 1.78 -32.17
CA GLN A 542 3.57 3.08 -32.52
C GLN A 542 2.09 3.07 -32.18
N GLU A 543 1.63 4.13 -31.53
CA GLU A 543 0.25 4.32 -31.16
C GLU A 543 -0.15 5.77 -31.38
N ARG A 544 -1.32 5.98 -32.00
CA ARG A 544 -1.90 7.30 -32.19
C ARG A 544 -3.31 7.32 -31.68
N ILE A 545 -3.64 8.32 -30.88
CA ILE A 545 -4.95 8.55 -30.32
C ILE A 545 -5.43 9.90 -30.78
N LYS A 546 -6.58 9.91 -31.48
CA LYS A 546 -7.27 11.13 -31.88
C LYS A 546 -8.54 11.23 -31.10
N ARG A 547 -8.67 12.28 -30.29
CA ARG A 547 -9.84 12.53 -29.46
C ARG A 547 -10.49 13.84 -29.89
N SER A 548 -11.80 13.89 -29.83
CA SER A 548 -12.57 15.12 -29.95
C SER A 548 -13.54 15.25 -28.76
N ILE A 549 -13.69 16.45 -28.27
CA ILE A 549 -14.67 16.84 -27.24
C ILE A 549 -15.53 17.93 -27.83
N SER A 550 -16.84 17.70 -27.92
CA SER A 550 -17.78 18.67 -28.44
C SER A 550 -17.67 20.01 -27.70
N LEU A 551 -17.58 21.12 -28.45
CA LEU A 551 -17.44 22.51 -27.96
C LEU A 551 -16.06 22.87 -27.36
N ILE A 552 -15.17 21.91 -27.09
CA ILE A 552 -13.84 22.18 -26.52
C ILE A 552 -12.77 22.09 -27.60
N GLY A 553 -12.79 21.03 -28.44
CA GLY A 553 -11.84 20.85 -29.51
C GLY A 553 -11.33 19.41 -29.65
N SER A 554 -10.23 19.25 -30.35
CA SER A 554 -9.64 17.93 -30.62
C SER A 554 -8.20 17.86 -30.13
N SER A 555 -7.75 16.64 -29.77
CA SER A 555 -6.35 16.33 -29.48
C SER A 555 -5.84 15.20 -30.36
N ASP A 556 -4.54 15.21 -30.58
CA ASP A 556 -3.79 14.18 -31.31
C ASP A 556 -2.58 13.80 -30.46
N TRP A 557 -2.50 12.52 -30.08
CA TRP A 557 -1.42 12.00 -29.24
C TRP A 557 -0.71 10.84 -29.94
N LEU A 558 0.55 11.05 -30.30
CA LEU A 558 1.42 10.08 -30.92
C LEU A 558 2.43 9.55 -29.89
N ARG A 559 2.58 8.24 -29.78
CA ARG A 559 3.58 7.55 -28.98
C ARG A 559 4.36 6.57 -29.84
N GLN A 560 5.68 6.56 -29.68
CA GLN A 560 6.55 5.71 -30.46
C GLN A 560 7.66 5.12 -29.58
N LYS A 561 7.98 3.85 -29.81
CA LYS A 561 9.09 3.16 -29.13
C LYS A 561 9.85 2.29 -30.12
N LEU A 562 11.16 2.30 -30.02
CA LEU A 562 12.06 1.38 -30.70
C LEU A 562 13.07 0.87 -29.69
N LEU A 563 13.11 -0.44 -29.47
CA LEU A 563 14.10 -1.13 -28.63
C LEU A 563 14.89 -2.10 -29.50
N LEU A 564 16.21 -2.01 -29.45
CA LEU A 564 17.14 -2.97 -30.02
C LEU A 564 18.04 -3.53 -28.92
N ARG A 565 18.01 -4.84 -28.75
CA ARG A 565 18.83 -5.57 -27.79
C ARG A 565 19.59 -6.68 -28.51
N PHE A 566 20.87 -6.75 -28.26
CA PHE A 566 21.74 -7.79 -28.81
C PHE A 566 21.97 -8.91 -27.79
N ASN A 567 22.36 -10.09 -28.29
CA ASN A 567 22.72 -11.25 -27.48
C ASN A 567 24.17 -11.64 -27.79
N ILE A 568 25.10 -11.20 -26.93
CA ILE A 568 26.53 -11.48 -27.06
C ILE A 568 26.96 -12.32 -25.84
N LYS A 569 26.75 -13.61 -25.92
CA LYS A 569 27.00 -14.56 -24.79
C LYS A 569 26.26 -14.12 -23.51
N ASN A 570 27.01 -13.67 -22.49
CA ASN A 570 26.47 -13.25 -21.20
C ASN A 570 26.19 -11.75 -21.11
N ILE A 571 26.40 -11.01 -22.20
CA ILE A 571 26.27 -9.56 -22.28
C ILE A 571 25.18 -9.24 -23.28
N LYS A 572 24.20 -8.43 -22.89
CA LYS A 572 23.11 -8.00 -23.75
C LYS A 572 23.06 -6.47 -23.81
N PRO A 573 23.86 -5.84 -24.68
CA PRO A 573 23.74 -4.40 -24.88
C PRO A 573 22.41 -4.06 -25.54
N PHE A 574 21.85 -2.92 -25.18
CA PHE A 574 20.59 -2.43 -25.73
C PHE A 574 20.59 -0.92 -25.92
N THR A 575 19.76 -0.49 -26.84
CA THR A 575 19.35 0.90 -27.01
C THR A 575 17.84 0.99 -27.16
N GLU A 576 17.24 2.01 -26.56
CA GLU A 576 15.80 2.27 -26.62
C GLU A 576 15.56 3.75 -26.92
N PHE A 577 14.67 4.03 -27.85
CA PHE A 577 14.17 5.36 -28.14
C PHE A 577 12.67 5.36 -27.85
N TYR A 578 12.22 6.31 -27.05
CA TYR A 578 10.83 6.49 -26.71
C TYR A 578 10.45 7.96 -26.85
N SER A 579 9.37 8.24 -27.58
CA SER A 579 8.87 9.60 -27.78
C SER A 579 7.36 9.64 -27.62
N GLU A 580 6.90 10.75 -27.10
CA GLU A 580 5.48 11.12 -27.08
C GLU A 580 5.33 12.56 -27.51
N GLU A 581 4.28 12.81 -28.28
CA GLU A 581 3.86 14.15 -28.70
C GLU A 581 2.35 14.24 -28.58
N ARG A 582 1.87 15.15 -27.75
CA ARG A 582 0.45 15.46 -27.60
C ARG A 582 0.20 16.91 -27.93
N THR A 583 -0.72 17.12 -28.85
CA THR A 583 -1.22 18.44 -29.24
C THR A 583 -2.74 18.45 -29.14
N GLY A 584 -3.34 19.56 -28.79
CA GLY A 584 -4.80 19.68 -28.76
C GLY A 584 -5.28 21.02 -28.25
N ALA A 585 -6.59 21.21 -28.30
CA ALA A 585 -7.25 22.38 -27.76
C ALA A 585 -7.16 22.45 -26.24
N ALA A 586 -7.44 23.62 -25.69
CA ALA A 586 -7.43 23.89 -24.26
C ALA A 586 -8.47 23.00 -23.55
N ASP A 587 -7.98 21.94 -22.97
CA ASP A 587 -8.66 21.09 -21.99
C ASP A 587 -7.76 20.97 -20.75
N ASP A 588 -8.17 20.24 -19.74
CA ASP A 588 -7.39 20.02 -18.48
C ASP A 588 -6.05 19.31 -18.74
N LEU A 589 -5.76 18.89 -19.97
CA LEU A 589 -4.57 18.14 -20.33
C LEU A 589 -3.59 19.00 -21.14
N SER A 590 -2.37 19.10 -20.65
CA SER A 590 -1.31 19.91 -21.26
C SER A 590 -0.85 19.36 -22.63
N ASN A 591 -0.43 20.29 -23.51
CA ASN A 591 0.33 19.96 -24.72
C ASN A 591 1.79 19.73 -24.33
N PHE A 592 2.35 18.60 -24.74
CA PHE A 592 3.72 18.24 -24.42
C PHE A 592 4.35 17.41 -25.52
N GLN A 593 5.66 17.45 -25.59
CA GLN A 593 6.47 16.56 -26.42
C GLN A 593 7.71 16.14 -25.63
N PHE A 594 8.09 14.88 -25.69
CA PHE A 594 9.40 14.46 -25.18
C PHE A 594 10.06 13.40 -26.05
N LEU A 595 11.38 13.35 -25.95
CA LEU A 595 12.21 12.27 -26.48
C LEU A 595 13.11 11.74 -25.37
N GLU A 596 13.01 10.43 -25.11
CA GLU A 596 13.85 9.69 -24.20
C GLU A 596 14.74 8.73 -25.00
N GLN A 597 16.03 8.76 -24.74
CA GLN A 597 17.04 7.88 -25.33
C GLN A 597 17.73 7.11 -24.21
N ARG A 598 17.66 5.79 -24.25
CA ARG A 598 18.20 4.91 -23.22
C ARG A 598 19.23 3.96 -23.84
N TYR A 599 20.35 3.83 -23.16
CA TYR A 599 21.45 2.95 -23.54
C TYR A 599 21.85 2.12 -22.34
N GLY A 600 22.14 0.83 -22.54
CA GLY A 600 22.52 0.00 -21.41
C GLY A 600 23.06 -1.36 -21.81
N ILE A 601 23.48 -2.07 -20.77
CA ILE A 601 24.04 -3.42 -20.86
C ILE A 601 23.43 -4.27 -19.74
N ASP A 602 22.78 -5.37 -20.11
CA ASP A 602 22.39 -6.42 -19.19
C ASP A 602 23.49 -7.49 -19.11
N LEU A 603 23.92 -7.81 -17.91
CA LEU A 603 24.92 -8.83 -17.61
C LEU A 603 24.24 -10.06 -17.01
N ASN A 604 24.28 -11.20 -17.71
CA ASN A 604 23.67 -12.47 -17.29
C ASN A 604 24.74 -13.55 -17.16
N GLY A 605 25.39 -13.61 -16.01
CA GLY A 605 26.43 -14.60 -15.72
C GLY A 605 25.89 -15.80 -14.94
N ASN A 606 25.79 -16.98 -15.57
CA ASN A 606 25.62 -18.31 -14.97
C ASN A 606 24.90 -18.41 -13.61
N HIS A 607 23.72 -17.83 -13.47
CA HIS A 607 22.90 -17.79 -12.24
C HIS A 607 23.58 -17.22 -10.98
N LYS A 608 24.91 -16.99 -11.01
CA LYS A 608 25.65 -16.46 -9.86
C LYS A 608 25.80 -14.95 -9.87
N PHE A 609 25.80 -14.35 -11.05
CA PHE A 609 25.94 -12.91 -11.20
C PHE A 609 24.93 -12.39 -12.23
N THR A 610 24.17 -11.37 -11.85
CA THR A 610 23.34 -10.61 -12.76
C THR A 610 23.58 -9.14 -12.53
N GLY A 611 23.51 -8.32 -13.57
CA GLY A 611 23.72 -6.89 -13.43
C GLY A 611 23.15 -6.13 -14.61
N ARG A 612 22.93 -4.83 -14.39
CA ARG A 612 22.52 -3.86 -15.41
C ARG A 612 23.25 -2.54 -15.18
N ILE A 613 23.72 -1.98 -16.26
CA ILE A 613 24.23 -0.60 -16.30
C ILE A 613 23.41 0.10 -17.39
N GLU A 614 22.81 1.22 -17.06
CA GLU A 614 22.06 2.00 -18.04
C GLU A 614 22.22 3.49 -17.81
N THR A 615 22.12 4.24 -18.90
CA THR A 615 21.97 5.69 -18.88
C THR A 615 20.85 6.08 -19.82
N TYR A 616 20.09 7.11 -19.42
CA TYR A 616 19.12 7.69 -20.33
C TYR A 616 19.12 9.21 -20.25
N PHE A 617 18.76 9.82 -21.38
CA PHE A 617 18.61 11.24 -21.59
C PHE A 617 17.17 11.50 -22.00
N ARG A 618 16.55 12.50 -21.43
CA ARG A 618 15.20 12.91 -21.79
C ARG A 618 15.14 14.42 -21.92
N ASN A 619 14.53 14.89 -22.99
CA ASN A 619 14.24 16.29 -23.24
C ASN A 619 12.73 16.45 -23.30
N ASP A 620 12.18 17.32 -22.46
CA ASP A 620 10.77 17.66 -22.39
C ASP A 620 10.56 19.04 -22.99
N ASN A 621 9.52 19.20 -23.80
CA ASN A 621 9.13 20.45 -24.43
C ASN A 621 7.65 20.72 -24.17
N ASP A 622 7.31 21.98 -23.92
CA ASP A 622 5.95 22.48 -23.84
C ASP A 622 5.61 23.31 -25.08
N LEU A 623 4.35 23.33 -25.47
CA LEU A 623 3.88 24.13 -26.58
C LEU A 623 3.48 25.53 -26.09
N ILE A 624 4.37 26.51 -26.29
CA ILE A 624 4.15 27.91 -25.95
C ILE A 624 4.01 28.71 -27.24
N GLU A 625 2.93 29.49 -27.37
CA GLU A 625 2.66 30.29 -28.57
C GLU A 625 2.82 29.52 -29.87
N ASN A 626 2.32 28.29 -29.90
CA ASN A 626 2.37 27.39 -31.07
C ASN A 626 3.79 26.96 -31.51
N LYS A 627 4.78 27.08 -30.61
CA LYS A 627 6.16 26.65 -30.79
C LYS A 627 6.62 25.74 -29.68
N TRP A 628 7.27 24.64 -30.02
CA TRP A 628 7.90 23.75 -29.03
C TRP A 628 9.08 24.43 -28.35
N THR A 629 8.97 24.64 -27.06
CA THR A 629 9.99 25.26 -26.22
C THR A 629 10.46 24.27 -25.19
N GLN A 630 11.76 24.17 -24.99
CA GLN A 630 12.32 23.24 -24.01
C GLN A 630 11.88 23.62 -22.60
N ALA A 631 11.17 22.70 -21.94
CA ALA A 631 10.70 22.83 -20.57
C ALA A 631 11.71 22.27 -19.57
N SER A 632 12.34 21.13 -19.88
CA SER A 632 13.38 20.55 -19.05
C SER A 632 14.28 19.58 -19.83
N SER A 633 15.43 19.27 -19.25
CA SER A 633 16.26 18.15 -19.71
C SER A 633 16.72 17.32 -18.51
N SER A 634 16.73 15.99 -18.65
CA SER A 634 17.19 15.12 -17.57
C SER A 634 18.17 14.07 -18.07
N GLN A 635 19.13 13.76 -17.21
CA GLN A 635 20.08 12.67 -17.37
C GLN A 635 19.99 11.74 -16.19
N ASN A 636 19.97 10.44 -16.45
CA ASN A 636 19.97 9.40 -15.44
C ASN A 636 21.09 8.40 -15.72
N VAL A 637 21.74 7.93 -14.65
CA VAL A 637 22.69 6.84 -14.68
C VAL A 637 22.27 5.85 -13.60
N ALA A 638 22.05 4.60 -13.97
CA ALA A 638 21.68 3.56 -13.02
C ALA A 638 22.59 2.33 -13.17
N VAL A 639 23.04 1.81 -12.04
CA VAL A 639 23.84 0.59 -11.95
C VAL A 639 23.21 -0.31 -10.92
N SER A 640 22.91 -1.55 -11.30
CA SER A 640 22.39 -2.53 -10.36
C SER A 640 23.01 -3.90 -10.60
N GLY A 641 23.06 -4.73 -9.57
CA GLY A 641 23.61 -6.06 -9.70
C GLY A 641 23.39 -6.92 -8.45
N GLN A 642 23.51 -8.22 -8.69
CA GLN A 642 23.35 -9.23 -7.66
C GLN A 642 24.37 -10.34 -7.84
N ILE A 643 24.98 -10.76 -6.72
CA ILE A 643 25.84 -11.94 -6.63
C ILE A 643 25.15 -12.96 -5.74
N ASN A 644 24.89 -14.15 -6.26
CA ASN A 644 24.24 -15.24 -5.54
C ASN A 644 25.24 -16.36 -5.23
N ASP A 645 25.46 -16.59 -3.94
CA ASP A 645 26.28 -17.71 -3.40
C ASP A 645 27.66 -17.87 -4.04
N TRP A 646 28.39 -16.79 -4.26
CA TRP A 646 29.80 -16.91 -4.63
C TRP A 646 30.65 -17.16 -3.38
N LYS A 647 31.06 -18.40 -3.13
CA LYS A 647 31.81 -18.81 -1.93
C LYS A 647 31.12 -18.34 -0.62
N SER A 648 29.78 -18.50 -0.53
CA SER A 648 28.94 -18.05 0.58
C SER A 648 28.89 -16.53 0.76
N PHE A 649 29.22 -15.77 -0.28
CA PHE A 649 29.04 -14.34 -0.37
C PHE A 649 27.83 -14.02 -1.22
N TYR A 650 26.97 -13.19 -0.70
CA TYR A 650 25.77 -12.63 -1.36
C TYR A 650 25.92 -11.13 -1.39
N SER A 651 25.63 -10.55 -2.52
CA SER A 651 25.60 -9.09 -2.68
C SER A 651 24.43 -8.70 -3.54
N ARG A 652 23.78 -7.62 -3.16
CA ARG A 652 22.81 -6.91 -3.97
C ARG A 652 23.14 -5.44 -3.87
N PHE A 653 23.20 -4.77 -4.99
CA PHE A 653 23.42 -3.33 -5.02
C PHE A 653 22.58 -2.68 -6.11
N SER A 654 22.13 -1.48 -5.84
CA SER A 654 21.49 -0.58 -6.78
C SER A 654 21.96 0.84 -6.47
N TYR A 655 22.34 1.55 -7.50
CA TYR A 655 22.67 2.97 -7.43
C TYR A 655 22.04 3.68 -8.61
N THR A 656 21.35 4.77 -8.36
CA THR A 656 20.76 5.64 -9.37
C THR A 656 21.11 7.09 -9.08
N TYR A 657 21.65 7.74 -10.08
CA TYR A 657 21.88 9.18 -10.09
C TYR A 657 21.06 9.82 -11.18
N ARG A 658 20.26 10.84 -10.85
CA ARG A 658 19.49 11.63 -11.81
C ARG A 658 19.72 13.11 -11.58
N ARG A 659 19.87 13.85 -12.69
CA ARG A 659 19.90 15.31 -12.69
C ARG A 659 18.85 15.80 -13.68
N LYS A 660 17.96 16.69 -13.23
CA LYS A 660 16.98 17.40 -14.05
C LYS A 660 17.32 18.88 -14.04
N LYS A 661 17.45 19.46 -15.23
CA LYS A 661 17.77 20.88 -15.46
C LYS A 661 16.56 21.57 -16.07
N TYR A 662 16.34 22.78 -15.65
CA TYR A 662 15.36 23.67 -16.20
C TYR A 662 16.05 24.79 -16.99
N PRO A 663 15.42 25.38 -18.03
CA PRO A 663 15.99 26.53 -18.74
C PRO A 663 16.29 27.68 -17.76
N GLY A 664 17.29 28.51 -18.08
CA GLY A 664 17.75 29.60 -17.19
C GLY A 664 16.70 30.67 -16.87
N GLU A 665 15.61 30.73 -17.62
CA GLU A 665 14.45 31.62 -17.38
C GLU A 665 13.39 31.00 -16.47
N SER A 666 13.55 29.73 -16.10
CA SER A 666 12.59 29.04 -15.22
C SER A 666 12.81 29.46 -13.77
N ALA A 667 11.72 29.65 -13.03
CA ALA A 667 11.73 29.85 -11.59
C ALA A 667 12.11 28.59 -10.78
N LEU A 668 12.18 27.41 -11.43
CA LEU A 668 12.45 26.14 -10.79
C LEU A 668 13.97 25.87 -10.75
N PRO A 669 14.52 25.51 -9.58
CA PRO A 669 15.94 25.16 -9.46
C PRO A 669 16.22 23.78 -10.08
N ASP A 670 17.44 23.58 -10.54
CA ASP A 670 17.96 22.26 -10.92
C ASP A 670 17.76 21.26 -9.79
N GLN A 671 17.39 20.04 -10.13
CA GLN A 671 17.15 18.98 -9.15
C GLN A 671 18.11 17.82 -9.35
N GLN A 672 18.60 17.29 -8.26
CA GLN A 672 19.46 16.10 -8.24
C GLN A 672 18.85 15.06 -7.30
N VAL A 673 18.95 13.80 -7.70
CA VAL A 673 18.46 12.65 -6.93
C VAL A 673 19.57 11.61 -6.87
N GLN A 674 19.84 11.11 -5.69
CA GLN A 674 20.73 9.98 -5.47
C GLN A 674 20.02 8.90 -4.68
N LEU A 675 19.92 7.73 -5.27
CA LEU A 675 19.33 6.56 -4.64
C LEU A 675 20.37 5.46 -4.56
N MET A 676 20.50 4.84 -3.41
CA MET A 676 21.40 3.71 -3.20
C MET A 676 20.78 2.67 -2.31
N ASP A 677 20.90 1.40 -2.69
CA ASP A 677 20.62 0.25 -1.83
C ASP A 677 21.73 -0.77 -2.01
N VAL A 678 22.43 -1.08 -0.93
CA VAL A 678 23.51 -2.06 -0.90
C VAL A 678 23.26 -3.03 0.24
N MET A 679 23.24 -4.32 -0.08
CA MET A 679 23.27 -5.40 0.88
C MET A 679 24.45 -6.31 0.58
N LEU A 680 25.31 -6.50 1.55
CA LEU A 680 26.42 -7.43 1.50
C LEU A 680 26.27 -8.43 2.63
N LYS A 681 26.37 -9.72 2.33
CA LYS A 681 26.17 -10.79 3.30
C LYS A 681 27.17 -11.91 3.07
N GLN A 682 27.81 -12.36 4.15
CA GLN A 682 28.71 -13.49 4.10
C GLN A 682 28.43 -14.48 5.23
N HIS A 683 28.13 -15.73 4.84
CA HIS A 683 27.86 -16.84 5.75
C HIS A 683 28.73 -18.05 5.44
N PRO A 684 30.02 -18.01 5.71
CA PRO A 684 30.93 -19.11 5.37
C PRO A 684 30.61 -20.35 6.20
N LYS A 685 30.47 -21.50 5.56
CA LYS A 685 30.15 -22.78 6.25
C LYS A 685 31.24 -23.25 7.23
N ARG A 686 32.48 -22.90 6.97
CA ARG A 686 33.67 -23.39 7.74
C ARG A 686 34.25 -22.38 8.72
N LEU A 687 33.94 -21.10 8.59
CA LEU A 687 34.45 -20.03 9.45
C LEU A 687 33.47 -19.75 10.62
N PRO A 688 33.98 -19.32 11.77
CA PRO A 688 33.13 -19.07 12.94
C PRO A 688 32.32 -17.79 12.87
N PHE A 689 32.57 -16.90 11.91
CA PHE A 689 31.92 -15.62 11.78
C PHE A 689 30.98 -15.56 10.56
N SER A 690 29.97 -14.75 10.68
CA SER A 690 29.11 -14.31 9.59
C SER A 690 28.78 -12.84 9.80
N TRP A 691 28.59 -12.12 8.71
CA TRP A 691 28.24 -10.71 8.77
C TRP A 691 27.29 -10.32 7.64
N GLU A 692 26.51 -9.30 7.90
CA GLU A 692 25.59 -8.68 6.97
C GLU A 692 25.66 -7.17 7.17
N THR A 693 25.77 -6.40 6.10
CA THR A 693 25.67 -4.95 6.13
C THR A 693 24.67 -4.47 5.09
N THR A 694 23.88 -3.49 5.46
CA THR A 694 22.90 -2.83 4.60
C THR A 694 23.17 -1.34 4.62
N MET A 695 23.07 -0.69 3.46
CA MET A 695 23.20 0.75 3.30
C MET A 695 22.14 1.24 2.33
N LYS A 696 21.35 2.23 2.75
CA LYS A 696 20.33 2.85 1.90
C LYS A 696 20.48 4.36 1.93
N ILE A 697 20.36 4.98 0.76
CA ILE A 697 20.25 6.44 0.60
C ILE A 697 19.04 6.69 -0.29
N GLN A 698 18.16 7.58 0.13
CA GLN A 698 17.00 8.00 -0.65
C GLN A 698 16.63 9.44 -0.35
N GLU A 699 16.13 10.11 -1.37
CA GLU A 699 15.53 11.42 -1.24
C GLU A 699 14.04 11.26 -0.92
N GLU A 700 13.58 11.95 0.11
CA GLU A 700 12.18 11.90 0.54
C GLU A 700 11.75 13.26 1.09
N ARG A 701 10.45 13.43 1.28
CA ARG A 701 9.92 14.57 2.00
C ARG A 701 9.44 14.13 3.37
N THR A 702 10.04 14.65 4.41
CA THR A 702 9.55 14.42 5.76
C THR A 702 8.43 15.40 6.08
N VAL A 703 7.37 14.88 6.72
CA VAL A 703 6.20 15.66 7.12
C VAL A 703 6.33 15.98 8.59
N LYS A 704 6.21 17.26 8.96
CA LYS A 704 6.08 17.63 10.37
C LYS A 704 4.77 17.06 10.93
N LYS A 705 4.81 16.65 12.18
CA LYS A 705 3.69 16.01 12.89
C LYS A 705 3.04 17.01 13.83
N GLU A 706 1.71 17.10 13.76
CA GLU A 706 0.89 17.84 14.74
C GLU A 706 0.26 16.82 15.67
N TYR A 707 0.40 17.05 16.96
CA TYR A 707 -0.25 16.25 17.99
C TYR A 707 -1.54 16.96 18.38
N ARG A 708 -2.70 16.35 18.08
CA ARG A 708 -4.02 16.90 18.38
C ARG A 708 -4.75 15.99 19.33
N TYR A 709 -5.38 16.62 20.32
CA TYR A 709 -6.20 15.96 21.31
C TYR A 709 -7.67 16.14 20.92
N PHE A 710 -8.37 15.03 20.78
CA PHE A 710 -9.78 15.00 20.44
C PHE A 710 -10.59 14.59 21.66
N TYR A 711 -11.59 15.38 21.99
CA TYR A 711 -12.54 15.03 23.05
C TYR A 711 -13.39 13.85 22.59
N VAL A 712 -13.48 12.81 23.42
CA VAL A 712 -14.20 11.56 23.11
C VAL A 712 -15.33 11.28 24.11
N GLY A 713 -15.46 12.05 25.19
CA GLY A 713 -16.42 11.86 26.25
C GLY A 713 -15.71 11.81 27.61
N GLU A 714 -16.47 12.10 28.70
CA GLU A 714 -15.95 12.05 30.07
C GLU A 714 -15.52 10.63 30.41
N GLY A 715 -14.25 10.46 30.77
CA GLY A 715 -13.67 9.17 31.16
C GLY A 715 -13.39 8.17 30.02
N GLU A 716 -13.70 8.49 28.77
CA GLU A 716 -13.51 7.59 27.61
C GLU A 716 -12.17 7.78 26.89
N GLY A 717 -11.39 8.77 27.32
CA GLY A 717 -10.09 9.10 26.75
C GLY A 717 -8.91 8.63 27.62
N GLN A 718 -7.73 9.02 27.18
CA GLN A 718 -6.45 8.69 27.83
C GLN A 718 -5.71 9.94 28.29
N TYR A 719 -6.27 11.12 28.08
CA TYR A 719 -5.69 12.42 28.39
C TYR A 719 -6.76 13.33 29.00
N THR A 720 -6.35 14.16 29.95
CA THR A 720 -7.17 15.24 30.55
C THR A 720 -6.45 16.56 30.32
N TYR A 721 -7.19 17.63 30.01
CA TYR A 721 -6.62 18.95 29.91
C TYR A 721 -6.29 19.51 31.29
N ASP A 722 -5.04 19.85 31.52
CA ASP A 722 -4.58 20.49 32.76
C ASP A 722 -4.42 21.99 32.53
N SER A 723 -5.31 22.78 33.14
CA SER A 723 -5.32 24.23 33.01
C SER A 723 -4.10 24.91 33.66
N THR A 724 -3.42 24.25 34.59
CA THR A 724 -2.23 24.76 35.27
C THR A 724 -1.05 24.84 34.33
N PHE A 725 -0.93 23.85 33.46
CA PHE A 725 0.15 23.73 32.48
C PHE A 725 -0.29 24.11 31.06
N ALA A 726 -1.57 24.41 30.88
CA ALA A 726 -2.18 24.66 29.56
C ALA A 726 -1.88 23.57 28.54
N ASP A 727 -1.83 22.29 28.99
CA ASP A 727 -1.53 21.14 28.13
C ASP A 727 -2.34 19.91 28.58
N TYR A 728 -2.33 18.88 27.71
CA TYR A 728 -3.02 17.62 27.96
C TYR A 728 -2.07 16.62 28.65
N VAL A 729 -2.49 16.13 29.79
CA VAL A 729 -1.73 15.15 30.58
C VAL A 729 -2.36 13.75 30.48
N PRO A 730 -1.57 12.69 30.44
CA PRO A 730 -2.10 11.32 30.45
C PRO A 730 -2.92 11.06 31.70
N HIS A 731 -4.14 10.58 31.55
CA HIS A 731 -5.02 10.19 32.67
C HIS A 731 -5.79 8.90 32.30
N PRO A 732 -5.85 7.89 33.17
CA PRO A 732 -6.48 6.60 32.82
C PRO A 732 -7.98 6.69 32.49
N GLN A 733 -8.65 7.70 33.00
CA GLN A 733 -10.04 8.05 32.72
C GLN A 733 -10.08 9.51 32.25
N GLY A 734 -9.30 9.82 31.23
CA GLY A 734 -9.29 11.13 30.61
C GLY A 734 -10.46 11.30 29.65
N ASP A 735 -10.61 12.49 29.11
CA ASP A 735 -11.73 12.88 28.22
C ASP A 735 -11.26 13.03 26.76
N TYR A 736 -9.95 12.93 26.52
CA TYR A 736 -9.32 13.16 25.23
C TYR A 736 -8.46 12.00 24.79
N ILE A 737 -8.43 11.79 23.48
CA ILE A 737 -7.46 10.88 22.82
C ILE A 737 -6.46 11.71 22.01
N LEU A 738 -5.21 11.30 22.01
CA LEU A 738 -4.16 11.88 21.18
C LEU A 738 -4.17 11.26 19.79
N ARG A 739 -4.35 12.11 18.75
CA ARG A 739 -4.10 11.72 17.36
C ARG A 739 -2.92 12.51 16.81
N ILE A 740 -2.03 11.80 16.15
CA ILE A 740 -0.91 12.39 15.42
C ILE A 740 -1.37 12.62 14.00
N ILE A 741 -1.46 13.89 13.61
CA ILE A 741 -1.91 14.29 12.27
C ILE A 741 -0.70 14.81 11.50
N PRO A 742 -0.46 14.34 10.26
CA PRO A 742 0.55 14.93 9.43
C PRO A 742 0.23 16.40 9.15
N SER A 743 1.20 17.27 9.38
CA SER A 743 1.10 18.69 9.04
C SER A 743 1.17 18.87 7.52
N GLN A 744 0.66 19.98 7.02
CA GLN A 744 0.85 20.34 5.60
C GLN A 744 2.28 20.75 5.26
N ILE A 745 3.13 20.94 6.28
CA ILE A 745 4.54 21.32 6.11
C ILE A 745 5.36 20.09 5.74
N LYS A 746 5.83 20.06 4.50
CA LYS A 746 6.72 19.01 3.97
C LYS A 746 8.11 19.60 3.74
N GLU A 747 9.11 18.97 4.35
CA GLU A 747 10.51 19.35 4.20
C GLU A 747 11.26 18.29 3.38
N PRO A 748 12.03 18.69 2.35
CA PRO A 748 12.88 17.75 1.62
C PRO A 748 14.07 17.32 2.49
N VAL A 749 14.32 16.03 2.55
CA VAL A 749 15.42 15.43 3.32
C VAL A 749 16.08 14.31 2.56
N THR A 750 17.36 14.09 2.84
CA THR A 750 18.05 12.86 2.45
C THR A 750 17.99 11.88 3.60
N SER A 751 17.34 10.73 3.37
CA SER A 751 17.24 9.63 4.33
C SER A 751 18.42 8.67 4.11
N VAL A 752 19.16 8.39 5.18
CA VAL A 752 20.28 7.45 5.18
C VAL A 752 20.06 6.40 6.25
N GLN A 753 20.13 5.14 5.85
CA GLN A 753 19.97 3.99 6.75
C GLN A 753 21.18 3.07 6.61
N ASN A 754 21.82 2.77 7.73
CA ASN A 754 22.94 1.85 7.80
C ASN A 754 22.64 0.73 8.80
N GLY A 755 22.91 -0.50 8.43
CA GLY A 755 22.80 -1.66 9.30
C GLY A 755 24.09 -2.51 9.24
N LEU A 756 24.57 -2.95 10.39
CA LEU A 756 25.67 -3.91 10.50
C LEU A 756 25.28 -5.00 11.51
N ARG A 757 25.23 -6.22 11.05
CA ARG A 757 25.05 -7.40 11.88
C ARG A 757 26.28 -8.29 11.79
N PHE A 758 26.91 -8.56 12.91
CA PHE A 758 28.05 -9.45 13.00
C PHE A 758 27.77 -10.56 14.00
N GLN A 759 28.02 -11.79 13.61
CA GLN A 759 27.85 -12.96 14.46
C GLN A 759 29.13 -13.78 14.53
N LEU A 760 29.58 -14.08 15.74
CA LEU A 760 30.63 -15.07 15.97
C LEU A 760 30.00 -16.32 16.61
N ASN A 761 30.13 -17.47 15.95
CA ASN A 761 29.60 -18.75 16.43
C ASN A 761 30.76 -19.67 16.83
N GLY A 762 31.05 -19.71 18.11
CA GLY A 762 32.15 -20.48 18.68
C GLY A 762 32.03 -21.99 18.46
N ARG A 763 30.82 -22.53 18.23
CA ARG A 763 30.65 -23.97 17.95
C ARG A 763 31.43 -24.45 16.72
N ARG A 764 31.62 -23.54 15.74
CA ARG A 764 32.40 -23.85 14.52
C ARG A 764 33.90 -23.92 14.77
N LEU A 765 34.34 -23.56 15.98
CA LEU A 765 35.74 -23.70 16.45
C LEU A 765 36.01 -25.04 17.14
N LYS A 766 34.97 -25.84 17.42
CA LYS A 766 35.10 -27.14 18.09
C LYS A 766 36.03 -28.06 17.27
N GLY A 767 37.05 -28.59 17.93
CA GLY A 767 38.08 -29.40 17.30
C GLY A 767 39.17 -28.62 16.58
N LYS A 768 39.08 -27.29 16.47
CA LYS A 768 40.09 -26.44 15.84
C LYS A 768 40.94 -25.67 16.88
N ILE A 769 40.45 -25.52 18.09
CA ILE A 769 41.13 -24.87 19.20
C ILE A 769 41.06 -25.76 20.47
N PRO A 770 42.08 -25.77 21.30
CA PRO A 770 42.09 -26.62 22.52
C PRO A 770 41.16 -26.12 23.62
N TRP A 771 40.76 -24.87 23.61
CA TRP A 771 40.00 -24.21 24.67
C TRP A 771 38.49 -24.46 24.52
N LYS A 772 37.84 -24.99 25.56
CA LYS A 772 36.40 -25.31 25.55
C LYS A 772 35.50 -24.06 25.64
N LEU A 773 35.92 -23.03 26.36
CA LEU A 773 35.09 -21.82 26.60
C LEU A 773 34.70 -21.10 25.29
N PRO A 774 35.61 -20.73 24.37
CA PRO A 774 35.24 -20.09 23.14
C PRO A 774 34.30 -20.93 22.26
N THR A 775 34.38 -22.25 22.32
CA THR A 775 33.52 -23.14 21.54
C THR A 775 32.05 -23.18 22.02
N ARG A 776 31.81 -22.62 23.20
CA ARG A 776 30.47 -22.56 23.85
C ARG A 776 29.86 -21.16 23.77
N LEU A 777 30.61 -20.17 23.28
CA LEU A 777 30.16 -18.81 23.13
C LEU A 777 29.62 -18.52 21.73
N THR A 778 28.56 -17.74 21.67
CA THR A 778 28.05 -17.13 20.45
C THR A 778 27.84 -15.65 20.74
N THR A 779 28.38 -14.77 19.92
CA THR A 779 28.11 -13.34 20.05
C THR A 779 27.35 -12.83 18.85
N LEU A 780 26.46 -11.89 19.07
CA LEU A 780 25.71 -11.18 18.02
C LEU A 780 25.78 -9.68 18.32
N THR A 781 26.36 -8.95 17.38
CA THR A 781 26.39 -7.48 17.39
C THR A 781 25.45 -6.98 16.30
N ASP A 782 24.54 -6.10 16.63
CA ASP A 782 23.61 -5.44 15.69
C ASP A 782 23.72 -3.93 15.91
N ILE A 783 24.08 -3.20 14.85
CA ILE A 783 24.17 -1.74 14.86
C ILE A 783 23.26 -1.24 13.77
N ARG A 784 22.36 -0.32 14.12
CA ARG A 784 21.46 0.32 13.16
C ARG A 784 21.51 1.82 13.34
N LEU A 785 21.55 2.52 12.21
CA LEU A 785 21.56 3.95 12.15
C LEU A 785 20.56 4.40 11.10
N GLN A 786 19.66 5.28 11.49
CA GLN A 786 18.71 5.93 10.60
C GLN A 786 18.78 7.44 10.79
N GLN A 787 18.89 8.15 9.69
CA GLN A 787 19.10 9.60 9.68
C GLN A 787 18.26 10.23 8.58
N GLN A 788 17.67 11.40 8.86
CA GLN A 788 17.05 12.27 7.87
C GLN A 788 17.67 13.65 7.99
N ILE A 789 18.29 14.12 6.92
CA ILE A 789 19.12 15.31 6.92
C ILE A 789 18.59 16.30 5.88
N ARG A 790 18.51 17.57 6.26
CA ARG A 790 18.05 18.65 5.39
C ARG A 790 19.11 19.08 4.37
N ASP A 791 20.38 18.79 4.64
CA ASP A 791 21.50 19.11 3.75
C ASP A 791 21.73 17.97 2.73
N ARG A 792 21.75 18.33 1.44
CA ARG A 792 21.81 17.39 0.32
C ARG A 792 23.17 17.26 -0.35
N ASP A 793 24.17 18.06 0.06
CA ASP A 793 25.39 18.24 -0.74
C ASP A 793 26.28 17.00 -0.80
N ASN A 794 26.31 16.18 0.24
CA ASN A 794 27.12 14.95 0.24
C ASN A 794 26.51 13.82 1.09
N PRO A 795 25.55 13.06 0.59
CA PRO A 795 24.93 11.98 1.37
C PRO A 795 25.89 10.82 1.69
N PHE A 796 26.98 10.65 0.94
CA PHE A 796 27.96 9.60 1.22
C PHE A 796 28.81 9.86 2.49
N SER A 797 28.98 11.11 2.88
CA SER A 797 29.67 11.45 4.14
C SER A 797 28.93 10.90 5.37
N LEU A 798 27.66 10.55 5.22
CA LEU A 798 26.73 10.10 6.25
C LEU A 798 26.69 8.58 6.40
N LEU A 799 27.41 7.84 5.57
CA LEU A 799 27.52 6.38 5.68
C LEU A 799 28.36 5.93 6.88
N THR A 800 28.79 6.86 7.74
CA THR A 800 29.53 6.57 8.97
C THR A 800 28.57 6.30 10.13
N PHE A 801 28.97 5.41 11.05
CA PHE A 801 28.19 5.06 12.23
C PHE A 801 28.37 6.05 13.41
N SER A 802 29.13 7.13 13.25
CA SER A 802 29.32 8.15 14.27
C SER A 802 28.33 9.31 14.11
N GLY A 803 27.56 9.59 15.15
CA GLY A 803 26.58 10.68 15.21
C GLY A 803 26.95 11.74 16.24
N ASP A 804 28.23 12.07 16.40
CA ASP A 804 28.73 12.87 17.55
C ASP A 804 28.44 14.37 17.46
N ASN A 805 28.13 14.90 16.27
CA ASN A 805 27.79 16.33 16.08
C ASN A 805 26.36 16.46 15.51
N ILE A 806 25.38 16.42 16.37
CA ILE A 806 23.98 16.56 16.02
C ILE A 806 23.60 18.04 16.11
N ASP A 807 23.41 18.67 14.96
CA ASP A 807 23.00 20.06 14.80
C ASP A 807 21.60 20.19 14.18
N ASP A 808 21.16 21.39 13.86
CA ASP A 808 19.82 21.67 13.30
C ASP A 808 19.61 21.13 11.87
N ARG A 809 20.63 20.58 11.22
CA ARG A 809 20.53 19.92 9.92
C ARG A 809 19.76 18.59 9.98
N TRP A 810 19.68 17.98 11.16
CA TRP A 810 19.01 16.71 11.37
C TRP A 810 17.52 16.90 11.60
N ALA A 811 16.69 16.40 10.70
CA ALA A 811 15.25 16.28 10.93
C ALA A 811 14.94 15.10 11.87
N TYR A 812 15.69 14.00 11.69
CA TYR A 812 15.53 12.79 12.50
C TYR A 812 16.87 12.04 12.59
N PHE A 813 17.13 11.49 13.77
CA PHE A 813 18.27 10.62 14.04
C PHE A 813 17.86 9.50 14.97
N ASN A 814 18.23 8.27 14.66
CA ASN A 814 18.00 7.11 15.50
C ASN A 814 19.17 6.14 15.38
N ARG A 815 19.85 5.85 16.49
CA ARG A 815 20.92 4.87 16.60
C ARG A 815 20.50 3.76 17.55
N MET A 816 20.68 2.53 17.14
CA MET A 816 20.54 1.36 18.00
C MET A 816 21.83 0.55 17.97
N PHE A 817 22.35 0.23 19.13
CA PHE A 817 23.43 -0.72 19.32
C PHE A 817 22.95 -1.86 20.20
N GLN A 818 23.11 -3.11 19.75
CA GLN A 818 22.78 -4.29 20.55
C GLN A 818 23.94 -5.27 20.51
N GLN A 819 24.33 -5.76 21.70
CA GLN A 819 25.32 -6.79 21.86
C GLN A 819 24.72 -7.95 22.67
N ASP A 820 24.68 -9.13 22.08
CA ASP A 820 24.31 -10.37 22.75
C ASP A 820 25.54 -11.25 22.92
N VAL A 821 25.69 -11.80 24.10
CA VAL A 821 26.66 -12.86 24.40
C VAL A 821 25.91 -14.05 24.95
N ILE A 822 25.96 -15.16 24.23
CA ILE A 822 25.23 -16.37 24.59
C ILE A 822 26.23 -17.46 24.94
N TYR A 823 26.21 -17.92 26.18
CA TYR A 823 26.99 -19.03 26.66
C TYR A 823 26.12 -20.28 26.79
N ARG A 824 26.55 -21.40 26.21
CA ARG A 824 25.86 -22.69 26.24
C ARG A 824 26.78 -23.76 26.83
N PRO A 825 26.70 -24.01 28.14
CA PRO A 825 27.51 -25.03 28.80
C PRO A 825 27.22 -26.43 28.28
N ASP A 826 25.93 -26.74 28.14
CA ASP A 826 25.40 -27.95 27.52
C ASP A 826 24.67 -27.63 26.20
N HIS A 827 25.13 -28.16 25.09
CA HIS A 827 24.66 -27.78 23.75
C HIS A 827 23.15 -27.91 23.52
N ARG A 828 22.41 -28.55 24.42
CA ARG A 828 20.98 -28.84 24.23
C ARG A 828 20.07 -28.44 25.41
N ARG A 829 20.60 -28.28 26.63
CA ARG A 829 19.78 -28.18 27.83
C ARG A 829 19.79 -26.85 28.56
N SER A 830 20.83 -26.02 28.37
CA SER A 830 20.91 -24.73 29.05
C SER A 830 21.57 -23.66 28.20
N ASP A 831 21.11 -22.41 28.32
CA ASP A 831 21.76 -21.24 27.78
C ASP A 831 21.69 -20.08 28.79
N LEU A 832 22.77 -19.29 28.84
CA LEU A 832 22.85 -18.01 29.53
C LEU A 832 23.08 -16.94 28.48
N ARG A 833 22.18 -15.95 28.40
CA ARG A 833 22.27 -14.84 27.49
C ARG A 833 22.43 -13.55 28.27
N LEU A 834 23.49 -12.82 27.96
CA LEU A 834 23.70 -11.43 28.35
C LEU A 834 23.36 -10.57 27.16
N ARG A 835 22.49 -9.60 27.35
CA ARG A 835 22.14 -8.61 26.32
C ARG A 835 22.38 -7.22 26.87
N TYR A 836 23.07 -6.42 26.07
CA TYR A 836 23.16 -4.98 26.22
C TYR A 836 22.55 -4.32 24.99
N MET A 837 21.67 -3.37 25.20
CA MET A 837 21.03 -2.58 24.14
C MET A 837 21.06 -1.12 24.51
N GLU A 838 21.45 -0.30 23.56
CA GLU A 838 21.47 1.16 23.67
C GLU A 838 20.72 1.76 22.49
N THR A 839 19.85 2.71 22.75
CA THR A 839 19.11 3.46 21.74
C THR A 839 19.28 4.96 21.98
N SER A 840 19.56 5.72 20.94
CA SER A 840 19.59 7.18 20.99
C SER A 840 18.78 7.73 19.83
N LYS A 841 17.80 8.57 20.14
CA LYS A 841 16.89 9.14 19.16
C LYS A 841 16.76 10.63 19.36
N ILE A 842 16.80 11.38 18.26
CA ILE A 842 16.50 12.80 18.19
C ILE A 842 15.48 13.00 17.08
N SER A 843 14.45 13.78 17.35
CA SER A 843 13.40 14.09 16.39
C SER A 843 13.10 15.58 16.43
N GLN A 844 13.12 16.22 15.27
CA GLN A 844 12.66 17.59 15.03
C GLN A 844 11.42 17.59 14.13
N LEU A 845 10.68 16.49 14.14
CA LEU A 845 9.47 16.31 13.31
C LEU A 845 8.23 16.92 13.95
N ASP A 846 8.25 17.24 15.25
CA ASP A 846 7.17 17.99 15.91
C ASP A 846 7.24 19.47 15.47
N VAL A 847 6.09 20.04 15.11
CA VAL A 847 6.00 21.47 14.74
C VAL A 847 6.43 22.41 15.89
N ARG A 848 6.41 21.94 17.13
CA ARG A 848 6.70 22.71 18.34
C ARG A 848 8.19 22.71 18.72
N GLY A 849 8.99 21.76 18.24
CA GLY A 849 10.41 21.70 18.57
C GLY A 849 11.03 20.32 18.59
N ARG A 850 12.19 20.22 19.22
CA ARG A 850 13.02 19.02 19.26
C ARG A 850 12.74 18.16 20.48
N GLU A 851 12.80 16.86 20.28
CA GLU A 851 12.73 15.85 21.32
C GLU A 851 13.96 14.92 21.25
N LYS A 852 14.56 14.67 22.41
CA LYS A 852 15.65 13.72 22.58
C LYS A 852 15.23 12.58 23.47
N SER A 853 15.60 11.35 23.10
CA SER A 853 15.40 10.18 23.99
C SER A 853 16.63 9.29 23.94
N PHE A 854 16.98 8.75 25.08
CA PHE A 854 18.05 7.79 25.27
C PHE A 854 17.49 6.60 26.05
N GLY A 855 17.83 5.39 25.63
CA GLY A 855 17.44 4.18 26.31
C GLY A 855 18.60 3.21 26.39
N GLN A 856 18.83 2.65 27.57
CA GLN A 856 19.83 1.64 27.84
C GLN A 856 19.15 0.46 28.54
N GLU A 857 19.38 -0.74 28.04
CA GLU A 857 18.85 -1.96 28.66
C GLU A 857 19.96 -3.01 28.78
N THR A 858 20.14 -3.52 29.97
CA THR A 858 21.00 -4.66 30.24
C THR A 858 20.15 -5.79 30.80
N SER A 859 20.18 -6.95 30.16
CA SER A 859 19.40 -8.10 30.59
C SER A 859 20.21 -9.38 30.63
N ILE A 860 19.91 -10.21 31.63
CA ILE A 860 20.47 -11.54 31.84
C ILE A 860 19.32 -12.52 31.75
N ARG A 861 19.37 -13.43 30.81
CA ARG A 861 18.39 -14.50 30.67
C ARG A 861 19.07 -15.85 30.82
N TYR A 862 18.59 -16.64 31.78
CA TYR A 862 18.95 -18.02 31.92
C TYR A 862 17.81 -18.93 31.48
N LYS A 863 18.11 -19.96 30.71
CA LYS A 863 17.19 -21.02 30.31
C LYS A 863 17.82 -22.34 30.64
N GLY A 864 17.13 -23.19 31.36
CA GLY A 864 17.59 -24.53 31.73
C GLY A 864 16.43 -25.52 31.81
N TYR A 865 16.80 -26.83 31.83
CA TYR A 865 15.85 -27.90 32.06
C TYR A 865 16.27 -28.60 33.34
N PHE A 866 15.32 -28.74 34.25
CA PHE A 866 15.45 -29.50 35.49
C PHE A 866 14.90 -30.92 35.32
N PHE A 867 14.79 -31.65 36.43
CA PHE A 867 14.26 -33.01 36.45
C PHE A 867 12.90 -33.09 35.72
N TRP A 868 12.65 -34.18 35.00
CA TRP A 868 11.42 -34.46 34.25
C TRP A 868 11.10 -33.49 33.07
N ASN A 869 12.11 -32.95 32.41
CA ASN A 869 11.92 -32.02 31.28
C ASN A 869 11.19 -30.70 31.63
N ILE A 870 11.14 -30.32 32.90
CA ILE A 870 10.59 -28.99 33.26
C ILE A 870 11.55 -27.92 32.79
N ARG A 871 11.04 -27.02 31.97
CA ARG A 871 11.78 -25.86 31.45
C ARG A 871 11.69 -24.71 32.43
N PHE A 872 12.82 -24.25 32.88
CA PHE A 872 12.93 -23.02 33.67
C PHE A 872 13.52 -21.89 32.81
N VAL A 873 12.90 -20.73 32.88
CA VAL A 873 13.38 -19.52 32.23
C VAL A 873 13.30 -18.38 33.23
N SER A 874 14.46 -17.76 33.51
CA SER A 874 14.54 -16.54 34.30
C SER A 874 15.10 -15.41 33.43
N ASN A 875 14.53 -14.25 33.54
CA ASN A 875 14.99 -13.04 32.85
C ASN A 875 15.05 -11.90 33.85
N VAL A 876 16.22 -11.33 34.04
CA VAL A 876 16.45 -10.14 34.87
C VAL A 876 16.87 -9.02 33.92
N ALA A 877 16.19 -7.90 33.93
CA ALA A 877 16.52 -6.74 33.10
C ALA A 877 16.54 -5.45 33.93
N HIS A 878 17.56 -4.66 33.71
CA HIS A 878 17.64 -3.27 34.12
C HIS A 878 17.50 -2.39 32.91
N LYS A 879 16.55 -1.46 32.97
CA LYS A 879 16.30 -0.51 31.89
C LYS A 879 16.35 0.92 32.44
N HIS A 880 17.13 1.76 31.79
CA HIS A 880 17.18 3.18 32.01
C HIS A 880 16.67 3.89 30.74
N THR A 881 15.72 4.80 30.86
CA THR A 881 15.18 5.62 29.80
C THR A 881 15.19 7.08 30.20
N PHE A 882 15.78 7.90 29.35
CA PHE A 882 15.80 9.35 29.48
C PHE A 882 15.08 9.96 28.28
N ARG A 883 14.23 10.94 28.53
CA ARG A 883 13.53 11.71 27.50
C ARG A 883 13.52 13.18 27.89
N GLN A 884 13.79 14.03 26.91
CA GLN A 884 13.79 15.48 27.06
C GLN A 884 13.09 16.11 25.86
N SER A 885 12.17 17.05 26.12
CA SER A 885 11.40 17.78 25.11
C SER A 885 11.65 19.28 25.28
N GLU A 886 11.98 19.98 24.21
CA GLU A 886 12.17 21.42 24.24
C GLU A 886 10.86 22.21 24.35
N PHE A 887 9.74 21.58 24.07
CA PHE A 887 8.41 22.23 23.99
C PHE A 887 7.45 21.83 25.09
N ASN A 888 7.76 20.79 25.88
CA ASN A 888 6.90 20.33 26.95
C ASN A 888 7.71 19.61 28.03
N SER A 889 7.97 20.30 29.14
CA SER A 889 8.73 19.72 30.28
C SER A 889 7.99 18.58 30.99
N LEU A 890 6.66 18.47 30.86
CA LEU A 890 5.89 17.32 31.39
C LEU A 890 6.22 16.01 30.67
N ARG A 891 6.84 16.10 29.50
CA ARG A 891 7.34 14.94 28.77
C ARG A 891 8.74 14.52 29.17
N ASP A 892 9.45 15.35 29.92
CA ASP A 892 10.77 15.03 30.43
C ASP A 892 10.67 13.91 31.46
N ARG A 893 11.42 12.86 31.23
CA ARG A 893 11.39 11.66 32.08
C ARG A 893 12.76 11.07 32.22
N ASP A 894 13.09 10.68 33.43
CA ASP A 894 14.25 9.85 33.74
C ASP A 894 13.77 8.65 34.57
N ILE A 895 13.67 7.50 33.94
CA ILE A 895 13.06 6.30 34.53
C ILE A 895 14.08 5.19 34.54
N GLN A 896 14.30 4.63 35.74
CA GLN A 896 15.02 3.39 35.93
C GLN A 896 14.03 2.30 36.36
N SER A 897 14.08 1.18 35.70
CA SER A 897 13.20 0.04 36.00
C SER A 897 13.97 -1.27 36.04
N PHE A 898 13.57 -2.14 36.99
CA PHE A 898 14.06 -3.49 37.09
C PHE A 898 12.89 -4.45 36.78
N ARG A 899 13.16 -5.43 35.96
CA ARG A 899 12.22 -6.51 35.65
C ARG A 899 12.85 -7.84 36.02
N LEU A 900 12.12 -8.66 36.78
CA LEU A 900 12.48 -10.02 37.11
C LEU A 900 11.73 -11.03 36.26
#